data_4a982ecb95c4d32ad61c9c36a7edd7e5
#
_entry.id   4a982ecb95c4d32ad61c9c36a7edd7e5
#
_cell.length_a   1.000
_cell.length_b   1.000
_cell.length_c   1.000
_cell.angle_alpha   90.00
_cell.angle_beta   90.00
_cell.angle_gamma   90.00
#
_symmetry.space_group_name_H-M   'P 1'
#
loop_
_entity.id
_entity.type
_entity.pdbx_description
1 polymer ?
#
loop_
_entity_poly.entity_id
_entity_poly.type
_entity_poly.pdbx_seq_one_letter_code
_entity_poly.pdbx_strand_id
1 'polypeptide(L)'
;MVRTVIRVDAASHIGSGHLARCVTLARQLIHRGASVTFVVRDHEPGWYGRVAATGLPIALLEKPDGATPPTSDDYRTWVGVPQSIDAEQTLGAIGPHGCDLLVVDHYGLDAAWERQLRTASRRIMAIDDVLDRRHDVDVLLDQNLSAPARAGGDAGVRVASELLLGPWYALLDETYRNARDLRVVRPDVARRVVVYFGGADPAGLTLRTLKVLAEPSLEHLEVDVVLGPATAERGEIERLASSRGKTRTHTHLPSLAGLLVDCDVAIGGAGATSWERACLGVPSVVVALAANQLVNARSLDHAGAARYLGTVDEVADVDLQTALDELVTDASLRRSMGDSAAELVDGWGVVRVAEVLMPSSPDAVVVRPAAEAMSDALSASSPADDGASSFAVVLDDLPIGAATVTDRNEEIEIDLDLDELVARRGWDDVVWWRVASAYRRSRVALGSRSSVRAPIVLEGRRAEAGRSRRIGVVSDAGSWINRWLPELLGSWLRSGHRVEWGHDASELADADVCFYLSYGRIVRPEVLSRHGHNLVVHASDLPRGRGWSPMTWSILAGESIVTVSLLEAADDVDAGEIYAQRHIDLDGHELADQWRRRQVGVLFELCWWAVEHLDDLGEHARTQSGDPTWLPRRRPRDSQLYPDQTIAKQFDLLRVVDNASYPAFFEHRGHRYRLTIELEGPV
;
A
#
# COMPACT_ATOMS: atom_id res chain seq x y z
N MET A 1 -7.46 15.20 -5.54
CA MET A 1 -7.50 14.76 -4.11
C MET A 1 -8.69 13.84 -3.93
N VAL A 2 -8.51 12.62 -3.43
CA VAL A 2 -9.61 11.64 -3.23
C VAL A 2 -10.47 12.10 -2.05
N ARG A 3 -11.73 12.40 -2.30
CA ARG A 3 -12.67 12.81 -1.24
C ARG A 3 -13.25 11.57 -0.56
N THR A 4 -12.88 11.36 0.70
CA THR A 4 -13.29 10.20 1.51
C THR A 4 -14.24 10.62 2.62
N VAL A 5 -15.29 9.85 2.80
CA VAL A 5 -16.24 9.98 3.92
C VAL A 5 -16.23 8.70 4.73
N ILE A 6 -16.17 8.80 6.05
CA ILE A 6 -16.20 7.65 6.97
C ILE A 6 -17.44 7.76 7.87
N ARG A 7 -18.39 6.81 7.70
CA ARG A 7 -19.58 6.67 8.55
C ARG A 7 -19.30 5.68 9.67
N VAL A 8 -19.21 6.16 10.90
CA VAL A 8 -18.91 5.35 12.09
C VAL A 8 -19.52 5.96 13.33
N ASP A 9 -19.91 5.15 14.31
CA ASP A 9 -20.44 5.59 15.59
C ASP A 9 -19.60 5.06 16.77
N ALA A 10 -19.75 5.72 17.92
CA ALA A 10 -19.25 5.28 19.20
C ALA A 10 -20.22 5.69 20.32
N ALA A 11 -20.46 4.78 21.24
CA ALA A 11 -21.34 4.98 22.40
C ALA A 11 -21.02 3.90 23.45
N SER A 12 -21.63 3.98 24.61
CA SER A 12 -21.43 2.98 25.68
C SER A 12 -21.78 1.54 25.23
N HIS A 13 -22.79 1.38 24.37
CA HIS A 13 -23.25 0.11 23.81
C HIS A 13 -22.48 -0.34 22.56
N ILE A 14 -21.84 0.58 21.82
CA ILE A 14 -21.04 0.29 20.61
C ILE A 14 -19.58 0.05 21.00
N GLY A 15 -19.09 0.79 21.98
CA GLY A 15 -17.68 0.87 22.32
C GLY A 15 -16.92 1.88 21.46
N SER A 16 -15.61 2.00 21.71
CA SER A 16 -14.71 2.94 21.02
C SER A 16 -13.85 2.29 19.93
N GLY A 17 -13.96 0.98 19.75
CA GLY A 17 -13.08 0.20 18.85
C GLY A 17 -13.26 0.56 17.37
N HIS A 18 -14.51 0.70 16.94
CA HIS A 18 -14.87 1.11 15.56
C HIS A 18 -14.24 2.48 15.22
N LEU A 19 -14.45 3.45 16.12
CA LEU A 19 -13.92 4.79 15.90
C LEU A 19 -12.38 4.80 15.88
N ALA A 20 -11.74 4.00 16.74
CA ALA A 20 -10.29 3.93 16.82
C ALA A 20 -9.69 3.40 15.49
N ARG A 21 -10.21 2.30 14.94
CA ARG A 21 -9.73 1.71 13.69
C ARG A 21 -10.01 2.62 12.49
N CYS A 22 -11.15 3.30 12.47
CA CYS A 22 -11.47 4.29 11.45
C CYS A 22 -10.54 5.52 11.47
N VAL A 23 -10.13 6.01 12.66
CA VAL A 23 -9.14 7.09 12.79
C VAL A 23 -7.78 6.64 12.26
N THR A 24 -7.39 5.40 12.55
CA THR A 24 -6.15 4.81 12.03
C THR A 24 -6.17 4.74 10.50
N LEU A 25 -7.25 4.24 9.90
CA LEU A 25 -7.41 4.20 8.44
C LEU A 25 -7.43 5.61 7.84
N ALA A 26 -8.14 6.56 8.46
CA ALA A 26 -8.19 7.95 8.00
C ALA A 26 -6.81 8.58 7.88
N ARG A 27 -5.95 8.40 8.90
CA ARG A 27 -4.56 8.89 8.89
C ARG A 27 -3.78 8.33 7.71
N GLN A 28 -3.92 7.04 7.44
CA GLN A 28 -3.22 6.38 6.33
C GLN A 28 -3.73 6.87 4.96
N LEU A 29 -5.04 7.08 4.80
CA LEU A 29 -5.62 7.64 3.57
C LEU A 29 -5.18 9.09 3.34
N ILE A 30 -5.10 9.90 4.41
CA ILE A 30 -4.58 11.28 4.34
C ILE A 30 -3.10 11.28 3.94
N HIS A 31 -2.30 10.40 4.50
CA HIS A 31 -0.90 10.23 4.09
C HIS A 31 -0.76 9.96 2.58
N ARG A 32 -1.75 9.28 1.98
CA ARG A 32 -1.85 9.03 0.54
C ARG A 32 -2.55 10.15 -0.25
N GLY A 33 -2.81 11.29 0.36
CA GLY A 33 -3.37 12.47 -0.31
C GLY A 33 -4.90 12.51 -0.38
N ALA A 34 -5.64 11.75 0.45
CA ALA A 34 -7.08 11.90 0.57
C ALA A 34 -7.47 13.08 1.46
N SER A 35 -8.66 13.64 1.23
CA SER A 35 -9.38 14.46 2.21
C SER A 35 -10.40 13.58 2.91
N VAL A 36 -10.42 13.59 4.26
CA VAL A 36 -11.30 12.72 5.04
C VAL A 36 -12.26 13.54 5.89
N THR A 37 -13.54 13.19 5.85
CA THR A 37 -14.60 13.72 6.72
C THR A 37 -15.28 12.57 7.45
N PHE A 38 -15.42 12.69 8.76
CA PHE A 38 -16.20 11.73 9.55
C PHE A 38 -17.68 12.12 9.59
N VAL A 39 -18.55 11.14 9.47
CA VAL A 39 -19.98 11.26 9.71
C VAL A 39 -20.32 10.39 10.91
N VAL A 40 -20.74 11.01 12.00
CA VAL A 40 -20.94 10.37 13.32
C VAL A 40 -22.31 10.78 13.85
N ARG A 41 -23.07 9.81 14.41
CA ARG A 41 -24.29 10.15 15.14
C ARG A 41 -23.93 10.44 16.60
N ASP A 42 -24.48 11.54 17.10
CA ASP A 42 -24.27 11.96 18.51
C ASP A 42 -25.20 11.15 19.44
N HIS A 43 -24.83 9.91 19.73
CA HIS A 43 -25.57 9.07 20.68
C HIS A 43 -25.36 9.54 22.12
N GLU A 44 -24.13 9.81 22.49
CA GLU A 44 -23.72 10.19 23.85
C GLU A 44 -22.58 11.22 23.80
N PRO A 45 -22.68 12.36 24.51
CA PRO A 45 -21.63 13.37 24.50
C PRO A 45 -20.25 12.81 24.91
N GLY A 46 -19.21 13.20 24.13
CA GLY A 46 -17.82 12.88 24.45
C GLY A 46 -17.28 11.61 23.79
N TRP A 47 -18.08 10.71 23.26
CA TRP A 47 -17.62 9.47 22.64
C TRP A 47 -16.83 9.70 21.34
N TYR A 48 -17.13 10.77 20.59
CA TYR A 48 -16.38 11.13 19.37
C TYR A 48 -15.14 12.00 19.64
N GLY A 49 -14.78 12.21 20.90
CA GLY A 49 -13.61 13.02 21.30
C GLY A 49 -12.29 12.58 20.66
N ARG A 50 -12.15 11.28 20.34
CA ARG A 50 -10.96 10.74 19.66
C ARG A 50 -10.84 11.30 18.24
N VAL A 51 -11.93 11.44 17.48
CA VAL A 51 -11.93 12.08 16.15
C VAL A 51 -11.70 13.58 16.32
N ALA A 52 -12.39 14.23 17.25
CA ALA A 52 -12.21 15.66 17.49
C ALA A 52 -10.74 16.03 17.81
N ALA A 53 -10.04 15.16 18.56
CA ALA A 53 -8.62 15.34 18.87
C ALA A 53 -7.70 15.25 17.64
N THR A 54 -8.15 14.71 16.51
CA THR A 54 -7.37 14.66 15.27
C THR A 54 -7.43 15.98 14.49
N GLY A 55 -8.38 16.86 14.78
CA GLY A 55 -8.65 18.07 14.00
C GLY A 55 -9.36 17.81 12.65
N LEU A 56 -9.75 16.57 12.36
CA LEU A 56 -10.44 16.24 11.12
C LEU A 56 -11.89 16.72 11.12
N PRO A 57 -12.47 17.06 9.97
CA PRO A 57 -13.86 17.45 9.85
C PRO A 57 -14.82 16.35 10.34
N ILE A 58 -15.81 16.76 11.13
CA ILE A 58 -16.87 15.89 11.64
C ILE A 58 -18.22 16.50 11.25
N ALA A 59 -19.04 15.71 10.55
CA ALA A 59 -20.46 16.00 10.37
C ALA A 59 -21.26 15.19 11.40
N LEU A 60 -21.90 15.88 12.35
CA LEU A 60 -22.74 15.24 13.36
C LEU A 60 -24.14 15.03 12.82
N LEU A 61 -24.62 13.79 12.87
CA LEU A 61 -26.00 13.45 12.59
C LEU A 61 -26.85 13.69 13.85
N GLU A 62 -28.11 14.10 13.63
CA GLU A 62 -29.02 14.42 14.74
C GLU A 62 -29.23 13.23 15.68
N LYS A 63 -29.29 13.54 16.97
CA LYS A 63 -29.61 12.57 18.02
C LYS A 63 -31.04 12.09 17.84
N PRO A 64 -31.32 10.77 17.89
CA PRO A 64 -32.65 10.27 17.76
C PRO A 64 -33.51 10.68 18.96
N ASP A 65 -34.68 11.29 18.66
CA ASP A 65 -35.70 11.57 19.69
C ASP A 65 -36.43 10.28 20.07
N GLY A 66 -36.50 9.95 21.36
CA GLY A 66 -37.27 8.84 21.89
C GLY A 66 -36.83 7.44 21.48
N ALA A 67 -35.58 7.27 21.07
CA ALA A 67 -35.04 5.96 20.72
C ALA A 67 -35.16 4.96 21.88
N THR A 68 -35.65 3.76 21.57
CA THR A 68 -35.58 2.61 22.49
C THR A 68 -34.07 2.34 22.80
N PRO A 69 -33.69 2.14 24.07
CA PRO A 69 -32.31 1.81 24.39
C PRO A 69 -31.86 0.61 23.54
N PRO A 70 -30.67 0.70 22.90
CA PRO A 70 -30.17 -0.41 22.12
C PRO A 70 -29.99 -1.64 23.00
N THR A 71 -30.33 -2.81 22.48
CA THR A 71 -30.02 -4.08 23.15
C THR A 71 -28.69 -4.58 22.65
N SER A 72 -27.89 -5.20 23.52
CA SER A 72 -26.56 -5.73 23.16
C SER A 72 -26.55 -6.76 22.02
N ASP A 73 -27.69 -7.42 21.78
CA ASP A 73 -27.80 -8.58 20.89
C ASP A 73 -28.45 -8.24 19.54
N ASP A 74 -29.04 -7.05 19.39
CA ASP A 74 -29.59 -6.57 18.11
C ASP A 74 -28.86 -5.34 17.59
N TYR A 75 -27.85 -5.56 16.77
CA TYR A 75 -27.02 -4.51 16.18
C TYR A 75 -27.82 -3.50 15.33
N ARG A 76 -29.01 -3.87 14.82
CA ARG A 76 -29.87 -2.96 14.05
C ARG A 76 -30.34 -1.79 14.89
N THR A 77 -30.47 -2.00 16.19
CA THR A 77 -30.89 -0.94 17.14
C THR A 77 -29.77 0.07 17.43
N TRP A 78 -28.53 -0.28 17.12
CA TRP A 78 -27.36 0.57 17.39
C TRP A 78 -27.35 1.86 16.59
N VAL A 79 -27.97 1.88 15.40
CA VAL A 79 -28.10 3.09 14.58
C VAL A 79 -28.91 4.17 15.26
N GLY A 80 -29.89 3.78 16.12
CA GLY A 80 -30.78 4.68 16.85
C GLY A 80 -31.93 5.28 16.01
N VAL A 81 -31.86 5.11 14.68
CA VAL A 81 -32.90 5.53 13.72
C VAL A 81 -33.07 4.45 12.64
N PRO A 82 -34.20 4.44 11.87
CA PRO A 82 -34.30 3.61 10.68
C PRO A 82 -33.15 3.87 9.70
N GLN A 83 -32.60 2.81 9.06
CA GLN A 83 -31.50 2.92 8.09
C GLN A 83 -31.78 3.92 6.96
N SER A 84 -33.05 4.07 6.52
CA SER A 84 -33.41 5.05 5.50
C SER A 84 -33.22 6.50 5.95
N ILE A 85 -33.46 6.80 7.22
CA ILE A 85 -33.21 8.12 7.81
C ILE A 85 -31.73 8.36 7.95
N ASP A 86 -30.96 7.37 8.42
CA ASP A 86 -29.53 7.47 8.50
C ASP A 86 -28.88 7.69 7.13
N ALA A 87 -29.38 6.99 6.09
CA ALA A 87 -28.92 7.17 4.73
C ALA A 87 -29.19 8.59 4.21
N GLU A 88 -30.39 9.12 4.42
CA GLU A 88 -30.76 10.49 4.02
C GLU A 88 -29.86 11.54 4.70
N GLN A 89 -29.66 11.41 6.01
CA GLN A 89 -28.81 12.31 6.78
C GLN A 89 -27.34 12.21 6.35
N THR A 90 -26.86 10.99 6.07
CA THR A 90 -25.49 10.76 5.57
C THR A 90 -25.32 11.35 4.16
N LEU A 91 -26.32 11.20 3.26
CA LEU A 91 -26.31 11.85 1.95
C LEU A 91 -26.26 13.38 2.08
N GLY A 92 -27.03 13.93 3.03
CA GLY A 92 -26.97 15.37 3.34
C GLY A 92 -25.59 15.82 3.79
N ALA A 93 -24.91 15.04 4.63
CA ALA A 93 -23.54 15.31 5.10
C ALA A 93 -22.50 15.18 3.98
N ILE A 94 -22.65 14.23 3.06
CA ILE A 94 -21.81 14.09 1.87
C ILE A 94 -21.98 15.30 0.94
N GLY A 95 -23.22 15.79 0.80
CA GLY A 95 -23.55 16.94 -0.03
C GLY A 95 -23.60 16.64 -1.53
N PRO A 96 -23.90 17.67 -2.36
CA PRO A 96 -24.24 17.49 -3.78
C PRO A 96 -23.07 17.03 -4.67
N HIS A 97 -21.84 17.21 -4.22
CA HIS A 97 -20.65 16.81 -5.00
C HIS A 97 -20.27 15.33 -4.84
N GLY A 98 -20.92 14.61 -3.96
CA GLY A 98 -20.62 13.21 -3.68
C GLY A 98 -19.25 13.00 -3.02
N CYS A 99 -18.81 11.76 -2.94
CA CYS A 99 -17.46 11.37 -2.51
C CYS A 99 -16.87 10.28 -3.43
N ASP A 100 -15.55 10.18 -3.48
CA ASP A 100 -14.89 9.14 -4.25
C ASP A 100 -14.88 7.82 -3.51
N LEU A 101 -14.76 7.88 -2.17
CA LEU A 101 -14.71 6.73 -1.29
C LEU A 101 -15.62 6.96 -0.06
N LEU A 102 -16.54 6.02 0.19
CA LEU A 102 -17.30 5.93 1.43
C LEU A 102 -16.82 4.69 2.19
N VAL A 103 -16.40 4.87 3.44
CA VAL A 103 -16.13 3.78 4.38
C VAL A 103 -17.24 3.74 5.40
N VAL A 104 -17.82 2.56 5.64
CA VAL A 104 -18.83 2.33 6.66
C VAL A 104 -18.36 1.28 7.66
N ASP A 105 -18.38 1.64 8.93
CA ASP A 105 -18.03 0.76 10.05
C ASP A 105 -19.14 0.80 11.10
N HIS A 106 -20.21 0.05 10.84
CA HIS A 106 -21.37 0.03 11.70
C HIS A 106 -22.22 -1.24 11.50
N TYR A 107 -22.33 -2.08 12.52
CA TYR A 107 -23.05 -3.37 12.43
C TYR A 107 -24.56 -3.25 12.19
N GLY A 108 -25.16 -2.10 12.42
CA GLY A 108 -26.60 -1.84 12.17
C GLY A 108 -26.92 -1.40 10.73
N LEU A 109 -25.90 -1.24 9.85
CA LEU A 109 -26.09 -0.83 8.47
C LEU A 109 -25.81 -2.00 7.52
N ASP A 110 -26.62 -2.15 6.46
CA ASP A 110 -26.56 -3.26 5.52
C ASP A 110 -26.71 -2.82 4.06
N ALA A 111 -26.86 -3.77 3.15
CA ALA A 111 -27.02 -3.53 1.71
C ALA A 111 -28.17 -2.56 1.35
N ALA A 112 -29.19 -2.41 2.19
CA ALA A 112 -30.28 -1.48 1.91
C ALA A 112 -29.86 -0.02 2.10
N TRP A 113 -29.02 0.23 3.11
CA TRP A 113 -28.39 1.52 3.34
C TRP A 113 -27.32 1.81 2.27
N GLU A 114 -26.45 0.86 1.99
CA GLU A 114 -25.34 0.98 1.04
C GLU A 114 -25.81 1.34 -0.37
N ARG A 115 -26.90 0.70 -0.84
CA ARG A 115 -27.51 1.02 -2.15
C ARG A 115 -28.00 2.46 -2.26
N GLN A 116 -28.50 3.05 -1.17
CA GLN A 116 -28.91 4.45 -1.19
C GLN A 116 -27.68 5.36 -1.34
N LEU A 117 -26.57 5.03 -0.68
CA LEU A 117 -25.34 5.82 -0.70
C LEU A 117 -24.55 5.66 -2.03
N ARG A 118 -24.83 4.64 -2.84
CA ARG A 118 -24.28 4.50 -4.19
C ARG A 118 -24.54 5.70 -5.09
N THR A 119 -25.62 6.44 -4.85
CA THR A 119 -25.96 7.64 -5.61
C THR A 119 -24.97 8.80 -5.41
N ALA A 120 -24.26 8.81 -4.29
CA ALA A 120 -23.30 9.85 -3.91
C ALA A 120 -21.87 9.34 -3.70
N SER A 121 -21.61 8.05 -3.92
CA SER A 121 -20.31 7.43 -3.64
C SER A 121 -19.85 6.59 -4.81
N ARG A 122 -18.63 6.84 -5.30
CA ARG A 122 -18.04 6.05 -6.42
C ARG A 122 -17.63 4.66 -5.99
N ARG A 123 -17.12 4.53 -4.78
CA ARG A 123 -16.65 3.28 -4.19
C ARG A 123 -17.06 3.22 -2.73
N ILE A 124 -17.54 2.05 -2.28
CA ILE A 124 -17.97 1.81 -0.91
C ILE A 124 -17.16 0.66 -0.33
N MET A 125 -16.63 0.86 0.89
CA MET A 125 -16.01 -0.17 1.71
C MET A 125 -16.82 -0.34 2.99
N ALA A 126 -17.17 -1.58 3.34
CA ALA A 126 -17.68 -1.92 4.66
C ALA A 126 -16.63 -2.62 5.51
N ILE A 127 -16.62 -2.30 6.81
CA ILE A 127 -15.88 -3.04 7.84
C ILE A 127 -16.92 -3.83 8.64
N ASP A 128 -16.89 -5.15 8.54
CA ASP A 128 -17.85 -6.02 9.20
C ASP A 128 -17.22 -7.29 9.77
N ASP A 129 -17.05 -7.31 11.08
CA ASP A 129 -16.48 -8.42 11.84
C ASP A 129 -17.53 -9.50 12.19
N VAL A 130 -18.82 -9.29 11.87
CA VAL A 130 -19.93 -10.19 12.22
C VAL A 130 -20.32 -11.08 11.05
N LEU A 131 -20.38 -10.55 9.83
CA LEU A 131 -20.78 -11.24 8.59
C LEU A 131 -22.14 -11.96 8.69
N ASP A 132 -23.11 -11.37 9.38
CA ASP A 132 -24.46 -11.93 9.57
C ASP A 132 -25.51 -11.31 8.63
N ARG A 133 -25.12 -10.36 7.77
CA ARG A 133 -25.98 -9.60 6.87
C ARG A 133 -25.38 -9.44 5.47
N ARG A 134 -26.24 -9.03 4.53
CA ARG A 134 -25.84 -8.81 3.15
C ARG A 134 -25.24 -7.43 2.97
N HIS A 135 -24.22 -7.34 2.13
CA HIS A 135 -23.58 -6.11 1.71
C HIS A 135 -23.73 -5.85 0.20
N ASP A 136 -23.70 -4.59 -0.18
CA ASP A 136 -23.63 -4.07 -1.54
C ASP A 136 -22.47 -3.06 -1.61
N VAL A 137 -21.25 -3.57 -1.50
CA VAL A 137 -20.04 -2.76 -1.41
C VAL A 137 -18.99 -3.23 -2.42
N ASP A 138 -17.99 -2.40 -2.67
CA ASP A 138 -16.87 -2.75 -3.56
C ASP A 138 -15.78 -3.51 -2.79
N VAL A 139 -15.60 -3.18 -1.51
CA VAL A 139 -14.61 -3.82 -0.63
C VAL A 139 -15.27 -4.17 0.69
N LEU A 140 -15.06 -5.41 1.15
CA LEU A 140 -15.47 -5.84 2.49
C LEU A 140 -14.23 -6.23 3.30
N LEU A 141 -14.07 -5.62 4.47
CA LEU A 141 -13.03 -5.97 5.44
C LEU A 141 -13.63 -6.71 6.63
N ASP A 142 -13.20 -7.94 6.87
CA ASP A 142 -13.32 -8.64 8.15
C ASP A 142 -11.93 -9.02 8.66
N GLN A 143 -11.47 -8.36 9.70
CA GLN A 143 -10.14 -8.56 10.27
C GLN A 143 -10.05 -9.75 11.26
N ASN A 144 -11.13 -10.51 11.46
CA ASN A 144 -11.12 -11.65 12.35
C ASN A 144 -10.41 -12.87 11.74
N LEU A 145 -9.75 -13.66 12.57
CA LEU A 145 -9.04 -14.88 12.16
C LEU A 145 -9.98 -15.92 11.51
N SER A 146 -11.24 -15.94 11.91
CA SER A 146 -12.28 -16.83 11.36
C SER A 146 -12.89 -16.35 10.04
N ALA A 147 -12.58 -15.14 9.58
CA ALA A 147 -13.20 -14.53 8.41
C ALA A 147 -13.10 -15.38 7.12
N PRO A 148 -11.93 -15.95 6.75
CA PRO A 148 -11.83 -16.79 5.55
C PRO A 148 -12.76 -18.00 5.56
N ALA A 149 -12.92 -18.64 6.71
CA ALA A 149 -13.81 -19.82 6.85
C ALA A 149 -15.29 -19.44 6.77
N ARG A 150 -15.66 -18.25 7.30
CA ARG A 150 -17.05 -17.75 7.26
C ARG A 150 -17.46 -17.28 5.86
N ALA A 151 -16.57 -16.65 5.12
CA ALA A 151 -16.84 -16.17 3.76
C ALA A 151 -17.07 -17.31 2.74
N GLY A 152 -16.51 -18.49 2.98
CA GLY A 152 -16.72 -19.71 2.17
C GLY A 152 -18.05 -20.43 2.46
N GLY A 153 -18.79 -20.03 3.49
CA GLY A 153 -20.09 -20.59 3.83
C GLY A 153 -21.23 -20.01 3.01
N ASP A 154 -22.41 -20.71 3.02
CA ASP A 154 -23.61 -20.36 2.24
C ASP A 154 -24.35 -19.10 2.76
N ALA A 155 -23.73 -18.32 3.59
CA ALA A 155 -24.25 -17.13 4.26
C ALA A 155 -24.35 -15.90 3.32
N GLY A 156 -24.88 -16.08 2.13
CA GLY A 156 -25.51 -15.03 1.30
C GLY A 156 -24.83 -13.64 1.18
N VAL A 157 -23.58 -13.52 1.60
CA VAL A 157 -22.79 -12.28 1.50
C VAL A 157 -22.39 -12.11 0.04
N ARG A 158 -23.18 -11.33 -0.71
CA ARG A 158 -22.77 -10.92 -2.06
C ARG A 158 -21.95 -9.67 -1.93
N VAL A 159 -20.65 -9.82 -2.09
CA VAL A 159 -19.72 -8.69 -2.24
C VAL A 159 -19.36 -8.58 -3.71
N ALA A 160 -19.41 -7.37 -4.24
CA ALA A 160 -19.30 -7.15 -5.67
C ALA A 160 -17.89 -7.43 -6.21
N SER A 161 -16.79 -7.18 -5.49
CA SER A 161 -15.46 -7.25 -6.08
C SER A 161 -14.31 -7.70 -5.17
N GLU A 162 -14.18 -7.27 -3.93
CA GLU A 162 -12.95 -7.53 -3.16
C GLU A 162 -13.20 -7.85 -1.68
N LEU A 163 -12.59 -8.93 -1.19
CA LEU A 163 -12.67 -9.39 0.18
C LEU A 163 -11.30 -9.28 0.84
N LEU A 164 -11.21 -8.53 1.95
CA LEU A 164 -10.03 -8.41 2.79
C LEU A 164 -10.30 -9.16 4.09
N LEU A 165 -9.82 -10.40 4.17
CA LEU A 165 -10.21 -11.32 5.23
C LEU A 165 -9.02 -11.74 6.09
N GLY A 166 -9.21 -11.64 7.40
CA GLY A 166 -8.24 -12.07 8.39
C GLY A 166 -7.41 -10.96 9.01
N PRO A 167 -6.64 -11.30 10.06
CA PRO A 167 -5.90 -10.34 10.87
C PRO A 167 -4.70 -9.71 10.13
N TRP A 168 -4.33 -10.25 8.98
CA TRP A 168 -3.36 -9.65 8.05
C TRP A 168 -3.76 -8.23 7.59
N TYR A 169 -5.07 -7.93 7.66
CA TYR A 169 -5.66 -6.62 7.35
C TYR A 169 -6.08 -5.85 8.61
N ALA A 170 -5.61 -6.21 9.79
CA ALA A 170 -5.96 -5.52 11.03
C ALA A 170 -5.56 -4.04 10.99
N LEU A 171 -6.53 -3.17 11.28
CA LEU A 171 -6.36 -1.71 11.25
C LEU A 171 -5.67 -1.22 12.53
N LEU A 172 -4.37 -1.44 12.64
CA LEU A 172 -3.55 -1.02 13.76
C LEU A 172 -2.81 0.29 13.47
N ASP A 173 -2.70 1.12 14.51
CA ASP A 173 -1.86 2.33 14.49
C ASP A 173 -0.38 1.96 14.34
N GLU A 174 0.38 2.78 13.63
CA GLU A 174 1.81 2.56 13.36
C GLU A 174 2.65 2.39 14.63
N THR A 175 2.17 2.89 15.78
CA THR A 175 2.86 2.73 17.06
C THR A 175 3.04 1.27 17.46
N TYR A 176 2.12 0.37 17.07
CA TYR A 176 2.26 -1.08 17.32
C TYR A 176 3.32 -1.71 16.46
N ARG A 177 3.37 -1.35 15.17
CA ARG A 177 4.43 -1.80 14.26
C ARG A 177 5.81 -1.34 14.75
N ASN A 178 5.94 -0.05 15.06
CA ASN A 178 7.19 0.51 15.58
C ASN A 178 7.61 -0.10 16.91
N ALA A 179 6.65 -0.43 17.79
CA ALA A 179 6.92 -1.09 19.07
C ALA A 179 7.31 -2.57 18.89
N ARG A 180 6.84 -3.25 17.82
CA ARG A 180 7.25 -4.61 17.49
C ARG A 180 8.76 -4.74 17.28
N ASP A 181 9.37 -3.76 16.63
CA ASP A 181 10.82 -3.73 16.39
C ASP A 181 11.65 -3.50 17.68
N LEU A 182 11.00 -2.97 18.72
CA LEU A 182 11.61 -2.73 20.03
C LEU A 182 11.41 -3.88 21.01
N ARG A 183 10.77 -4.97 20.59
CA ARG A 183 10.41 -6.10 21.44
C ARG A 183 11.65 -6.76 22.05
N VAL A 184 11.74 -6.75 23.36
CA VAL A 184 12.81 -7.41 24.12
C VAL A 184 12.52 -8.91 24.26
N VAL A 185 13.58 -9.73 24.29
CA VAL A 185 13.46 -11.16 24.62
C VAL A 185 12.81 -11.31 25.98
N ARG A 186 11.71 -12.08 26.06
CA ARG A 186 10.96 -12.26 27.30
C ARG A 186 11.75 -13.08 28.33
N PRO A 187 11.66 -12.70 29.60
CA PRO A 187 12.37 -13.40 30.66
C PRO A 187 11.80 -14.82 30.89
N ASP A 188 12.61 -15.71 31.45
CA ASP A 188 12.19 -17.07 31.81
C ASP A 188 11.04 -17.09 32.86
N VAL A 189 10.98 -16.08 33.71
CA VAL A 189 9.89 -15.89 34.69
C VAL A 189 9.18 -14.58 34.37
N ALA A 190 7.86 -14.64 34.18
CA ALA A 190 7.08 -13.44 33.91
C ALA A 190 7.10 -12.49 35.10
N ARG A 191 7.16 -11.20 34.83
CA ARG A 191 7.24 -10.13 35.82
C ARG A 191 6.19 -9.06 35.64
N ARG A 192 5.74 -8.81 34.40
CA ARG A 192 4.83 -7.72 34.05
C ARG A 192 3.56 -8.22 33.38
N VAL A 193 2.43 -7.75 33.90
CA VAL A 193 1.09 -8.10 33.41
C VAL A 193 0.35 -6.83 33.04
N VAL A 194 -0.31 -6.83 31.89
CA VAL A 194 -1.23 -5.76 31.45
C VAL A 194 -2.66 -6.29 31.48
N VAL A 195 -3.56 -5.54 32.15
CA VAL A 195 -5.00 -5.87 32.24
C VAL A 195 -5.81 -4.80 31.52
N TYR A 196 -6.61 -5.19 30.50
CA TYR A 196 -7.49 -4.29 29.80
C TYR A 196 -8.70 -5.01 29.17
N PHE A 197 -9.90 -4.74 29.69
CA PHE A 197 -11.15 -5.31 29.18
C PHE A 197 -12.00 -4.34 28.35
N GLY A 198 -11.38 -3.33 27.74
CA GLY A 198 -12.05 -2.40 26.83
C GLY A 198 -12.53 -1.12 27.52
N GLY A 199 -13.38 -0.36 26.78
CA GLY A 199 -13.77 0.98 27.19
C GLY A 199 -14.76 1.04 28.35
N ALA A 200 -15.57 -0.01 28.58
CA ALA A 200 -16.65 0.00 29.56
C ALA A 200 -16.49 -1.03 30.68
N ASP A 201 -16.06 -2.24 30.39
CA ASP A 201 -15.95 -3.38 31.32
C ASP A 201 -17.22 -3.55 32.22
N PRO A 202 -18.42 -3.73 31.64
CA PRO A 202 -19.66 -3.76 32.43
C PRO A 202 -19.76 -4.99 33.32
N ALA A 203 -18.96 -6.01 33.08
CA ALA A 203 -18.92 -7.26 33.82
C ALA A 203 -17.96 -7.24 35.04
N GLY A 204 -17.22 -6.14 35.23
CA GLY A 204 -16.27 -5.98 36.32
C GLY A 204 -15.07 -6.96 36.27
N LEU A 205 -14.73 -7.46 35.09
CA LEU A 205 -13.61 -8.41 34.91
C LEU A 205 -12.26 -7.80 35.32
N THR A 206 -12.08 -6.49 35.16
CA THR A 206 -10.90 -5.79 35.64
C THR A 206 -10.70 -5.96 37.15
N LEU A 207 -11.77 -5.74 37.96
CA LEU A 207 -11.71 -5.91 39.41
C LEU A 207 -11.52 -7.37 39.80
N ARG A 208 -12.23 -8.31 39.15
CA ARG A 208 -12.07 -9.75 39.38
C ARG A 208 -10.64 -10.19 39.13
N THR A 209 -10.08 -9.83 37.96
CA THR A 209 -8.69 -10.16 37.58
C THR A 209 -7.69 -9.57 38.60
N LEU A 210 -7.93 -8.35 39.04
CA LEU A 210 -7.03 -7.71 40.02
C LEU A 210 -7.10 -8.40 41.41
N LYS A 211 -8.28 -8.92 41.80
CA LYS A 211 -8.41 -9.77 43.03
C LYS A 211 -7.60 -11.06 42.90
N VAL A 212 -7.67 -11.73 41.75
CA VAL A 212 -6.85 -12.93 41.45
C VAL A 212 -5.35 -12.61 41.50
N LEU A 213 -4.94 -11.48 40.87
CA LEU A 213 -3.54 -11.05 40.87
C LEU A 213 -3.03 -10.64 42.28
N ALA A 214 -3.90 -10.46 43.27
CA ALA A 214 -3.53 -10.21 44.65
C ALA A 214 -3.29 -11.50 45.46
N GLU A 215 -3.53 -12.70 44.89
CA GLU A 215 -3.22 -13.98 45.51
C GLU A 215 -1.69 -14.15 45.70
N PRO A 216 -1.24 -14.86 46.75
CA PRO A 216 0.18 -14.97 47.10
C PRO A 216 1.08 -15.51 45.98
N SER A 217 0.58 -16.38 45.10
CA SER A 217 1.34 -16.92 43.95
C SER A 217 1.67 -15.85 42.92
N LEU A 218 0.82 -14.83 42.76
CA LEU A 218 0.87 -13.79 41.75
C LEU A 218 1.22 -12.41 42.30
N GLU A 219 1.35 -12.23 43.63
CA GLU A 219 1.62 -10.95 44.28
C GLU A 219 2.97 -10.33 43.84
N HIS A 220 3.92 -11.16 43.42
CA HIS A 220 5.24 -10.71 42.96
C HIS A 220 5.21 -9.91 41.66
N LEU A 221 4.17 -10.02 40.85
CA LEU A 221 4.03 -9.41 39.54
C LEU A 221 3.84 -7.89 39.62
N GLU A 222 4.43 -7.16 38.69
CA GLU A 222 4.07 -5.77 38.38
C GLU A 222 2.85 -5.77 37.45
N VAL A 223 1.82 -4.99 37.78
CA VAL A 223 0.56 -4.97 37.05
C VAL A 223 0.24 -3.57 36.55
N ASP A 224 0.01 -3.43 35.27
CA ASP A 224 -0.51 -2.22 34.66
C ASP A 224 -1.99 -2.45 34.31
N VAL A 225 -2.89 -1.73 34.95
CA VAL A 225 -4.35 -1.82 34.74
C VAL A 225 -4.81 -0.63 33.94
N VAL A 226 -5.36 -0.86 32.77
CA VAL A 226 -5.90 0.21 31.93
C VAL A 226 -7.41 0.31 32.11
N LEU A 227 -7.86 1.49 32.51
CA LEU A 227 -9.27 1.80 32.78
C LEU A 227 -9.87 2.59 31.60
N GLY A 228 -10.91 2.06 31.03
CA GLY A 228 -11.70 2.76 30.02
C GLY A 228 -12.51 3.92 30.61
N PRO A 229 -13.08 4.79 29.78
CA PRO A 229 -13.87 5.95 30.25
C PRO A 229 -15.12 5.57 31.05
N ALA A 230 -15.70 4.43 30.76
CA ALA A 230 -16.92 3.92 31.41
C ALA A 230 -16.68 2.66 32.27
N THR A 231 -15.43 2.43 32.71
CA THR A 231 -15.11 1.30 33.60
C THR A 231 -15.90 1.42 34.93
N ALA A 232 -16.67 0.38 35.20
CA ALA A 232 -17.40 0.25 36.46
C ALA A 232 -16.40 0.08 37.66
N GLU A 233 -16.85 0.37 38.86
CA GLU A 233 -16.11 0.08 40.12
C GLU A 233 -14.71 0.70 40.20
N ARG A 234 -14.43 1.77 39.43
CA ARG A 234 -13.11 2.45 39.33
C ARG A 234 -12.50 2.72 40.72
N GLY A 235 -13.29 3.24 41.67
CA GLY A 235 -12.79 3.54 43.00
C GLY A 235 -12.36 2.30 43.81
N GLU A 236 -12.96 1.13 43.58
CA GLU A 236 -12.54 -0.13 44.19
C GLU A 236 -11.27 -0.66 43.53
N ILE A 237 -11.18 -0.59 42.21
CA ILE A 237 -9.97 -0.95 41.46
C ILE A 237 -8.77 -0.11 41.90
N GLU A 238 -8.92 1.21 42.01
CA GLU A 238 -7.83 2.11 42.45
C GLU A 238 -7.41 1.85 43.87
N ARG A 239 -8.35 1.55 44.78
CA ARG A 239 -8.04 1.16 46.19
C ARG A 239 -7.25 -0.15 46.25
N LEU A 240 -7.69 -1.17 45.49
CA LEU A 240 -7.03 -2.48 45.47
C LEU A 240 -5.65 -2.37 44.81
N ALA A 241 -5.52 -1.61 43.75
CA ALA A 241 -4.24 -1.33 43.08
C ALA A 241 -3.24 -0.67 44.04
N SER A 242 -3.70 0.32 44.79
CA SER A 242 -2.88 1.02 45.79
C SER A 242 -2.43 0.08 46.95
N SER A 243 -3.31 -0.81 47.41
CA SER A 243 -2.98 -1.76 48.48
C SER A 243 -1.99 -2.84 48.04
N ARG A 244 -2.03 -3.25 46.78
CA ARG A 244 -1.13 -4.27 46.22
C ARG A 244 0.32 -3.76 46.03
N GLY A 245 0.53 -2.44 45.97
CA GLY A 245 1.85 -1.80 45.93
C GLY A 245 2.65 -1.92 44.63
N LYS A 246 2.43 -2.96 43.81
CA LYS A 246 3.07 -3.19 42.48
C LYS A 246 2.09 -3.02 41.32
N THR A 247 1.06 -2.22 41.52
CA THR A 247 0.01 -2.02 40.51
C THR A 247 -0.12 -0.55 40.15
N ARG A 248 -0.15 -0.26 38.88
CA ARG A 248 -0.37 1.08 38.34
C ARG A 248 -1.69 1.09 37.58
N THR A 249 -2.48 2.13 37.72
CA THR A 249 -3.68 2.38 36.98
C THR A 249 -3.43 3.45 35.92
N HIS A 250 -3.91 3.22 34.71
CA HIS A 250 -3.77 4.13 33.58
C HIS A 250 -5.14 4.50 33.02
N THR A 251 -5.28 5.77 32.64
CA THR A 251 -6.48 6.30 31.96
C THR A 251 -6.09 7.14 30.77
N HIS A 252 -6.97 7.23 29.78
CA HIS A 252 -6.77 8.10 28.60
C HIS A 252 -5.47 7.84 27.81
N LEU A 253 -5.04 6.59 27.72
CA LEU A 253 -3.88 6.24 26.91
C LEU A 253 -4.19 6.40 25.41
N PRO A 254 -3.32 7.05 24.64
CA PRO A 254 -3.48 7.15 23.20
C PRO A 254 -3.30 5.79 22.49
N SER A 255 -2.44 4.92 23.06
CA SER A 255 -2.13 3.58 22.57
C SER A 255 -1.69 2.68 23.74
N LEU A 256 -1.92 1.37 23.62
CA LEU A 256 -1.41 0.38 24.57
C LEU A 256 0.02 -0.07 24.24
N ALA A 257 0.57 0.29 23.09
CA ALA A 257 1.85 -0.20 22.59
C ALA A 257 2.98 -0.06 23.60
N GLY A 258 3.08 1.10 24.27
CA GLY A 258 4.13 1.36 25.27
C GLY A 258 4.04 0.47 26.52
N LEU A 259 2.85 -0.02 26.90
CA LEU A 259 2.71 -0.99 27.99
C LEU A 259 2.94 -2.42 27.51
N LEU A 260 2.46 -2.74 26.31
CA LEU A 260 2.51 -4.09 25.74
C LEU A 260 3.92 -4.49 25.29
N VAL A 261 4.78 -3.56 24.90
CA VAL A 261 6.17 -3.87 24.48
C VAL A 261 6.99 -4.48 25.62
N ASP A 262 6.76 -4.02 26.85
CA ASP A 262 7.43 -4.49 28.07
C ASP A 262 6.65 -5.57 28.83
N CYS A 263 5.49 -5.98 28.32
CA CYS A 263 4.57 -6.88 28.98
C CYS A 263 4.95 -8.35 28.73
N ASP A 264 4.92 -9.20 29.75
CA ASP A 264 5.16 -10.63 29.64
C ASP A 264 3.88 -11.42 29.40
N VAL A 265 2.75 -10.99 29.98
CA VAL A 265 1.42 -11.60 29.86
C VAL A 265 0.36 -10.51 29.83
N ALA A 266 -0.60 -10.60 28.92
CA ALA A 266 -1.75 -9.70 28.90
C ALA A 266 -3.06 -10.44 29.21
N ILE A 267 -4.02 -9.72 29.79
CA ILE A 267 -5.36 -10.23 30.08
C ILE A 267 -6.38 -9.24 29.56
N GLY A 268 -7.39 -9.73 28.81
CA GLY A 268 -8.40 -8.81 28.28
C GLY A 268 -9.49 -9.47 27.46
N GLY A 269 -10.26 -8.63 26.77
CA GLY A 269 -11.30 -9.08 25.84
C GLY A 269 -10.74 -9.64 24.54
N ALA A 270 -11.57 -10.41 23.81
CA ALA A 270 -11.22 -10.99 22.51
C ALA A 270 -11.63 -10.11 21.30
N GLY A 271 -11.81 -8.81 21.52
CA GLY A 271 -12.12 -7.81 20.47
C GLY A 271 -10.87 -7.28 19.76
N ALA A 272 -10.96 -6.07 19.20
CA ALA A 272 -9.90 -5.44 18.38
C ALA A 272 -8.52 -5.38 19.08
N THR A 273 -8.47 -5.27 20.40
CA THR A 273 -7.21 -5.28 21.17
C THR A 273 -6.46 -6.62 21.12
N SER A 274 -7.11 -7.69 20.64
CA SER A 274 -6.41 -8.96 20.38
C SER A 274 -5.34 -8.78 19.31
N TRP A 275 -5.61 -7.97 18.28
CA TRP A 275 -4.66 -7.71 17.20
C TRP A 275 -3.49 -6.83 17.67
N GLU A 276 -3.74 -5.92 18.60
CA GLU A 276 -2.70 -5.09 19.25
C GLU A 276 -1.71 -5.97 20.02
N ARG A 277 -2.23 -6.93 20.83
CA ARG A 277 -1.42 -7.90 21.56
C ARG A 277 -0.71 -8.87 20.62
N ALA A 278 -1.42 -9.36 19.59
CA ALA A 278 -0.86 -10.27 18.60
C ALA A 278 0.28 -9.63 17.81
N CYS A 279 0.12 -8.38 17.38
CA CYS A 279 1.18 -7.64 16.66
C CYS A 279 2.49 -7.59 17.46
N LEU A 280 2.42 -7.43 18.77
CA LEU A 280 3.58 -7.44 19.66
C LEU A 280 3.92 -8.85 20.18
N GLY A 281 3.24 -9.89 19.70
CA GLY A 281 3.40 -11.28 20.13
C GLY A 281 3.25 -11.45 21.64
N VAL A 282 2.32 -10.73 22.29
CA VAL A 282 2.09 -10.81 23.74
C VAL A 282 1.23 -12.01 24.07
N PRO A 283 1.74 -13.00 24.84
CA PRO A 283 0.94 -14.11 25.33
C PRO A 283 -0.26 -13.56 26.10
N SER A 284 -1.45 -14.06 25.81
CA SER A 284 -2.67 -13.44 26.32
C SER A 284 -3.68 -14.43 26.85
N VAL A 285 -4.31 -14.08 27.97
CA VAL A 285 -5.56 -14.68 28.44
C VAL A 285 -6.72 -13.83 27.95
N VAL A 286 -7.69 -14.44 27.30
CA VAL A 286 -8.83 -13.72 26.71
C VAL A 286 -10.17 -14.28 27.19
N VAL A 287 -11.12 -13.35 27.42
CA VAL A 287 -12.52 -13.62 27.73
C VAL A 287 -13.40 -12.98 26.64
N ALA A 288 -14.42 -13.68 26.16
CA ALA A 288 -15.37 -13.11 25.22
C ALA A 288 -16.36 -12.21 25.97
N LEU A 289 -16.28 -10.90 25.74
CA LEU A 289 -17.11 -9.89 26.41
C LEU A 289 -18.49 -9.71 25.74
N ALA A 290 -18.61 -10.13 24.49
CA ALA A 290 -19.84 -10.05 23.70
C ALA A 290 -19.88 -11.19 22.67
N ALA A 291 -21.08 -11.48 22.15
CA ALA A 291 -21.32 -12.61 21.23
C ALA A 291 -20.45 -12.56 19.97
N ASN A 292 -20.21 -11.38 19.41
CA ASN A 292 -19.34 -11.19 18.24
C ASN A 292 -17.87 -11.54 18.48
N GLN A 293 -17.43 -11.58 19.74
CA GLN A 293 -16.04 -11.95 20.08
C GLN A 293 -15.84 -13.47 20.22
N LEU A 294 -16.91 -14.25 20.37
CA LEU A 294 -16.83 -15.66 20.70
C LEU A 294 -16.10 -16.49 19.64
N VAL A 295 -16.42 -16.28 18.37
CA VAL A 295 -15.81 -17.03 17.27
C VAL A 295 -14.32 -16.67 17.18
N ASN A 296 -14.00 -15.38 17.29
CA ASN A 296 -12.63 -14.89 17.25
C ASN A 296 -11.79 -15.42 18.42
N ALA A 297 -12.34 -15.41 19.65
CA ALA A 297 -11.68 -15.94 20.85
C ALA A 297 -11.30 -17.43 20.68
N ARG A 298 -12.24 -18.26 20.18
CA ARG A 298 -12.00 -19.67 19.90
C ARG A 298 -10.96 -19.89 18.80
N SER A 299 -10.97 -19.04 17.76
CA SER A 299 -9.99 -19.13 16.68
C SER A 299 -8.58 -18.79 17.14
N LEU A 300 -8.43 -17.78 18.01
CA LEU A 300 -7.14 -17.43 18.63
C LEU A 300 -6.59 -18.55 19.52
N ASP A 301 -7.46 -19.19 20.31
CA ASP A 301 -7.09 -20.32 21.15
C ASP A 301 -6.66 -21.54 20.30
N HIS A 302 -7.43 -21.83 19.26
CA HIS A 302 -7.10 -22.92 18.34
C HIS A 302 -5.77 -22.70 17.59
N ALA A 303 -5.46 -21.46 17.26
CA ALA A 303 -4.20 -21.06 16.65
C ALA A 303 -3.02 -21.05 17.65
N GLY A 304 -3.27 -21.30 18.92
CA GLY A 304 -2.26 -21.17 19.98
C GLY A 304 -1.78 -19.74 20.23
N ALA A 305 -2.51 -18.73 19.76
CA ALA A 305 -2.16 -17.32 19.85
C ALA A 305 -2.68 -16.63 21.12
N ALA A 306 -3.64 -17.24 21.81
CA ALA A 306 -4.16 -16.79 23.10
C ALA A 306 -4.77 -17.98 23.85
N ARG A 307 -4.97 -17.84 25.19
CA ARG A 307 -5.72 -18.77 26.02
C ARG A 307 -7.13 -18.24 26.24
N TYR A 308 -8.12 -18.86 25.64
CA TYR A 308 -9.53 -18.52 25.80
C TYR A 308 -10.14 -19.24 27.02
N LEU A 309 -10.79 -18.49 27.92
CA LEU A 309 -11.37 -19.02 29.16
C LEU A 309 -12.89 -19.19 29.15
N GLY A 310 -13.56 -18.65 28.16
CA GLY A 310 -15.03 -18.67 28.08
C GLY A 310 -15.64 -17.27 27.94
N THR A 311 -16.96 -17.23 28.00
CA THR A 311 -17.71 -15.97 28.06
C THR A 311 -17.66 -15.37 29.48
N VAL A 312 -18.15 -14.14 29.62
CA VAL A 312 -18.24 -13.46 30.92
C VAL A 312 -18.97 -14.30 31.97
N ASP A 313 -20.05 -14.99 31.56
CA ASP A 313 -20.89 -15.79 32.45
C ASP A 313 -20.29 -17.16 32.78
N GLU A 314 -19.38 -17.66 31.95
CA GLU A 314 -18.75 -18.98 32.10
C GLU A 314 -17.45 -18.93 32.91
N VAL A 315 -16.68 -17.84 32.79
CA VAL A 315 -15.36 -17.75 33.44
C VAL A 315 -15.46 -17.64 34.95
N ALA A 316 -14.77 -18.54 35.68
CA ALA A 316 -14.61 -18.43 37.14
C ALA A 316 -13.24 -17.83 37.51
N ASP A 317 -13.13 -17.28 38.73
CA ASP A 317 -11.86 -16.69 39.20
C ASP A 317 -10.73 -17.74 39.31
N VAL A 318 -11.07 -19.02 39.54
CA VAL A 318 -10.12 -20.14 39.55
C VAL A 318 -9.56 -20.41 38.15
N ASP A 319 -10.34 -20.20 37.08
CA ASP A 319 -9.86 -20.38 35.72
C ASP A 319 -8.85 -19.28 35.33
N LEU A 320 -9.15 -18.03 35.75
CA LEU A 320 -8.22 -16.90 35.58
C LEU A 320 -6.91 -17.17 36.36
N GLN A 321 -6.98 -17.64 37.59
CA GLN A 321 -5.81 -17.95 38.40
C GLN A 321 -4.98 -19.05 37.76
N THR A 322 -5.60 -20.17 37.37
CA THR A 322 -4.92 -21.30 36.76
C THR A 322 -4.19 -20.89 35.46
N ALA A 323 -4.86 -20.16 34.59
CA ALA A 323 -4.27 -19.70 33.32
C ALA A 323 -3.10 -18.72 33.56
N LEU A 324 -3.23 -17.87 34.59
CA LEU A 324 -2.15 -16.95 34.96
C LEU A 324 -0.96 -17.68 35.55
N ASP A 325 -1.18 -18.61 36.51
CA ASP A 325 -0.11 -19.42 37.11
C ASP A 325 0.65 -20.21 36.01
N GLU A 326 -0.06 -20.80 35.06
CA GLU A 326 0.56 -21.49 33.90
C GLU A 326 1.44 -20.52 33.08
N LEU A 327 0.88 -19.38 32.61
CA LEU A 327 1.61 -18.44 31.79
C LEU A 327 2.75 -17.72 32.54
N VAL A 328 2.65 -17.54 33.85
CA VAL A 328 3.72 -16.92 34.66
C VAL A 328 4.90 -17.85 34.80
N THR A 329 4.66 -19.16 34.98
CA THR A 329 5.70 -20.15 35.29
C THR A 329 6.29 -20.82 34.03
N ASP A 330 5.50 -21.01 32.97
CA ASP A 330 5.95 -21.72 31.76
C ASP A 330 6.44 -20.74 30.67
N ALA A 331 7.76 -20.57 30.62
CA ALA A 331 8.40 -19.72 29.59
C ALA A 331 8.26 -20.31 28.16
N SER A 332 8.18 -21.63 28.01
CA SER A 332 8.03 -22.27 26.70
C SER A 332 6.65 -22.01 26.13
N LEU A 333 5.61 -22.14 26.98
CA LEU A 333 4.23 -21.81 26.61
C LEU A 333 4.12 -20.33 26.20
N ARG A 334 4.71 -19.41 26.98
CA ARG A 334 4.69 -17.97 26.61
C ARG A 334 5.36 -17.70 25.28
N ARG A 335 6.53 -18.31 25.02
CA ARG A 335 7.22 -18.13 23.72
C ARG A 335 6.38 -18.66 22.57
N SER A 336 5.93 -19.90 22.67
CA SER A 336 5.10 -20.53 21.62
C SER A 336 3.85 -19.71 21.32
N MET A 337 3.12 -19.28 22.35
CA MET A 337 1.91 -18.45 22.20
C MET A 337 2.23 -17.09 21.60
N GLY A 338 3.32 -16.47 22.05
CA GLY A 338 3.76 -15.17 21.52
C GLY A 338 4.17 -15.24 20.06
N ASP A 339 4.86 -16.29 19.65
CA ASP A 339 5.29 -16.51 18.27
C ASP A 339 4.08 -16.77 17.36
N SER A 340 3.17 -17.69 17.76
CA SER A 340 1.91 -17.91 17.05
C SER A 340 1.07 -16.63 16.90
N ALA A 341 1.01 -15.78 17.93
CA ALA A 341 0.30 -14.50 17.86
C ALA A 341 0.99 -13.54 16.87
N ALA A 342 2.32 -13.44 16.94
CA ALA A 342 3.10 -12.54 16.07
C ALA A 342 3.05 -12.91 14.58
N GLU A 343 2.87 -14.17 14.26
CA GLU A 343 2.68 -14.64 12.88
C GLU A 343 1.34 -14.20 12.29
N LEU A 344 0.32 -13.98 13.12
CA LEU A 344 -1.01 -13.56 12.65
C LEU A 344 -1.06 -12.09 12.23
N VAL A 345 -0.26 -11.21 12.84
CA VAL A 345 -0.37 -9.74 12.69
C VAL A 345 1.02 -9.12 12.65
N ASP A 346 1.37 -8.58 11.50
CA ASP A 346 2.66 -7.91 11.29
C ASP A 346 2.63 -6.37 11.50
N GLY A 347 1.42 -5.80 11.70
CA GLY A 347 1.22 -4.36 11.91
C GLY A 347 1.10 -3.53 10.61
N TRP A 348 1.13 -4.15 9.44
CA TRP A 348 0.99 -3.47 8.15
C TRP A 348 -0.44 -3.48 7.59
N GLY A 349 -1.40 -4.04 8.29
CA GLY A 349 -2.76 -4.24 7.79
C GLY A 349 -3.44 -2.95 7.31
N VAL A 350 -3.31 -1.84 8.04
CA VAL A 350 -3.88 -0.54 7.64
C VAL A 350 -3.27 -0.02 6.33
N VAL A 351 -1.99 -0.27 6.10
CA VAL A 351 -1.29 0.15 4.86
C VAL A 351 -1.78 -0.70 3.69
N ARG A 352 -1.97 -2.02 3.88
CA ARG A 352 -2.55 -2.93 2.87
C ARG A 352 -3.96 -2.52 2.48
N VAL A 353 -4.81 -2.21 3.48
CA VAL A 353 -6.18 -1.73 3.22
C VAL A 353 -6.16 -0.41 2.46
N ALA A 354 -5.33 0.55 2.87
CA ALA A 354 -5.21 1.82 2.16
C ALA A 354 -4.67 1.63 0.73
N GLU A 355 -3.77 0.68 0.51
CA GLU A 355 -3.26 0.33 -0.82
C GLU A 355 -4.34 -0.26 -1.74
N VAL A 356 -5.28 -1.03 -1.19
CA VAL A 356 -6.45 -1.51 -1.93
C VAL A 356 -7.38 -0.35 -2.28
N LEU A 357 -7.65 0.56 -1.35
CA LEU A 357 -8.58 1.68 -1.52
C LEU A 357 -8.02 2.79 -2.43
N MET A 358 -6.75 3.07 -2.32
CA MET A 358 -6.00 4.08 -3.08
C MET A 358 -4.70 3.48 -3.61
N PRO A 359 -4.77 2.72 -4.71
CA PRO A 359 -3.62 2.00 -5.24
C PRO A 359 -2.45 2.91 -5.61
N SER A 360 -1.26 2.54 -5.18
CA SER A 360 -0.01 3.15 -5.62
C SER A 360 0.30 2.80 -7.08
N SER A 361 1.17 3.59 -7.69
CA SER A 361 1.74 3.27 -9.01
C SER A 361 2.82 2.18 -8.87
N PRO A 362 3.07 1.35 -9.90
CA PRO A 362 4.24 0.46 -9.95
C PRO A 362 5.56 1.20 -9.70
N ASP A 363 5.61 2.51 -9.96
CA ASP A 363 6.78 3.36 -9.71
C ASP A 363 7.14 3.49 -8.23
N ALA A 364 6.19 3.27 -7.33
CA ALA A 364 6.39 3.31 -5.89
C ALA A 364 7.12 2.07 -5.33
N VAL A 365 7.33 1.02 -6.15
CA VAL A 365 8.09 -0.16 -5.75
C VAL A 365 9.57 0.20 -5.61
N VAL A 366 10.13 -0.03 -4.44
CA VAL A 366 11.55 0.17 -4.12
C VAL A 366 12.17 -1.16 -3.72
N VAL A 367 13.39 -1.43 -4.20
CA VAL A 367 14.16 -2.61 -3.81
C VAL A 367 15.40 -2.15 -3.05
N ARG A 368 15.58 -2.70 -1.85
CA ARG A 368 16.71 -2.39 -0.94
C ARG A 368 17.45 -3.67 -0.59
N PRO A 369 18.80 -3.64 -0.40
CA PRO A 369 19.51 -4.78 0.18
C PRO A 369 18.87 -5.19 1.51
N ALA A 370 18.71 -6.49 1.77
CA ALA A 370 18.04 -6.98 2.99
C ALA A 370 18.72 -6.48 4.27
N ALA A 371 20.05 -6.31 4.24
CA ALA A 371 20.84 -5.77 5.35
C ALA A 371 20.50 -4.30 5.70
N GLU A 372 19.97 -3.52 4.74
CA GLU A 372 19.53 -2.13 4.95
C GLU A 372 18.06 -2.02 5.31
N ALA A 373 17.29 -3.09 5.06
CA ALA A 373 15.85 -3.15 5.27
C ALA A 373 15.46 -3.83 6.59
N MET A 374 16.44 -4.29 7.37
CA MET A 374 16.19 -5.00 8.63
C MET A 374 15.62 -4.09 9.73
N SER A 375 14.30 -3.96 9.69
CA SER A 375 13.44 -4.10 10.84
C SER A 375 12.58 -5.36 10.56
N ASP A 376 12.76 -6.35 11.30
CA ASP A 376 12.11 -7.61 11.66
C ASP A 376 10.99 -8.28 10.85
N ALA A 377 10.52 -7.77 9.72
CA ALA A 377 9.43 -8.41 8.96
C ALA A 377 9.88 -9.54 8.00
N LEU A 378 11.18 -9.74 7.77
CA LEU A 378 11.71 -10.70 6.81
C LEU A 378 12.81 -11.61 7.41
N SER A 379 12.66 -12.05 8.65
CA SER A 379 13.62 -12.96 9.31
C SER A 379 13.57 -14.42 8.84
N ALA A 380 13.03 -14.71 7.67
CA ALA A 380 12.78 -16.09 7.22
C ALA A 380 13.85 -16.68 6.28
N SER A 381 15.04 -16.10 6.13
CA SER A 381 16.15 -16.83 5.54
C SER A 381 17.49 -16.32 6.03
N SER A 382 18.19 -17.15 6.81
CA SER A 382 19.61 -17.01 7.06
C SER A 382 20.35 -16.87 5.73
N PRO A 383 21.41 -16.01 5.65
CA PRO A 383 22.20 -15.95 4.44
C PRO A 383 22.75 -17.35 4.12
N ALA A 384 22.32 -17.90 2.99
CA ALA A 384 22.91 -19.12 2.49
C ALA A 384 24.38 -18.87 2.15
N ASP A 385 25.23 -19.82 2.49
CA ASP A 385 26.70 -19.77 2.33
C ASP A 385 27.17 -19.76 0.85
N ASP A 386 26.28 -19.59 -0.12
CA ASP A 386 26.49 -19.85 -1.54
C ASP A 386 26.61 -18.60 -2.43
N GLY A 387 26.94 -17.44 -1.88
CA GLY A 387 27.10 -16.22 -2.68
C GLY A 387 25.78 -15.56 -3.14
N ALA A 388 24.67 -15.94 -2.56
CA ALA A 388 23.37 -15.32 -2.81
C ALA A 388 23.25 -13.95 -2.12
N SER A 389 22.63 -13.00 -2.81
CA SER A 389 22.31 -11.68 -2.28
C SER A 389 20.80 -11.56 -2.06
N SER A 390 20.38 -11.17 -0.85
CA SER A 390 18.98 -11.00 -0.50
C SER A 390 18.55 -9.53 -0.57
N PHE A 391 17.35 -9.28 -1.07
CA PHE A 391 16.74 -7.96 -1.19
C PHE A 391 15.34 -7.96 -0.60
N ALA A 392 14.98 -6.86 0.05
CA ALA A 392 13.59 -6.56 0.42
C ALA A 392 12.93 -5.77 -0.70
N VAL A 393 11.69 -6.10 -1.01
CA VAL A 393 10.83 -5.39 -1.95
C VAL A 393 9.79 -4.62 -1.17
N VAL A 394 9.73 -3.31 -1.38
CA VAL A 394 8.92 -2.38 -0.59
C VAL A 394 8.06 -1.51 -1.51
N LEU A 395 6.80 -1.29 -1.16
CA LEU A 395 5.85 -0.40 -1.84
C LEU A 395 5.37 0.66 -0.85
N ASP A 396 5.75 1.94 -1.03
CA ASP A 396 5.42 3.02 -0.08
C ASP A 396 5.68 2.62 1.39
N ASP A 397 6.89 2.10 1.66
CA ASP A 397 7.33 1.53 2.95
C ASP A 397 6.64 0.22 3.37
N LEU A 398 5.60 -0.26 2.69
CA LEU A 398 5.00 -1.57 2.91
C LEU A 398 5.93 -2.67 2.39
N PRO A 399 6.41 -3.60 3.21
CA PRO A 399 7.11 -4.80 2.73
C PRO A 399 6.14 -5.65 1.90
N ILE A 400 6.45 -5.85 0.63
CA ILE A 400 5.61 -6.61 -0.31
C ILE A 400 6.31 -7.87 -0.81
N GLY A 401 7.45 -8.19 -0.26
CA GLY A 401 8.14 -9.43 -0.57
C GLY A 401 9.64 -9.36 -0.36
N ALA A 402 10.27 -10.48 -0.68
CA ALA A 402 11.71 -10.66 -0.69
C ALA A 402 12.16 -11.19 -2.05
N ALA A 403 13.43 -10.93 -2.36
CA ALA A 403 14.07 -11.50 -3.53
C ALA A 403 15.43 -12.07 -3.16
N THR A 404 15.75 -13.25 -3.68
CA THR A 404 17.08 -13.85 -3.59
C THR A 404 17.70 -13.84 -4.96
N VAL A 405 18.90 -13.28 -5.05
CA VAL A 405 19.70 -13.22 -6.29
C VAL A 405 20.89 -14.14 -6.15
N THR A 406 20.96 -15.16 -6.98
CA THR A 406 22.08 -16.11 -7.05
C THR A 406 22.83 -15.86 -8.36
N ASP A 407 24.14 -15.63 -8.26
CA ASP A 407 25.02 -15.44 -9.42
C ASP A 407 25.78 -16.76 -9.70
N ARG A 408 25.47 -17.38 -10.83
CA ARG A 408 26.11 -18.62 -11.29
C ARG A 408 26.79 -18.40 -12.64
N ASN A 409 28.07 -18.04 -12.63
CA ASN A 409 28.89 -18.01 -13.85
C ASN A 409 28.32 -17.18 -15.01
N GLU A 410 27.99 -15.91 -14.75
CA GLU A 410 27.40 -14.95 -15.69
C GLU A 410 25.86 -15.04 -15.86
N GLU A 411 25.20 -16.03 -15.29
CA GLU A 411 23.73 -16.09 -15.20
C GLU A 411 23.27 -15.63 -13.82
N ILE A 412 22.30 -14.72 -13.80
CA ILE A 412 21.66 -14.23 -12.57
C ILE A 412 20.32 -14.92 -12.45
N GLU A 413 20.17 -15.76 -11.45
CA GLU A 413 18.91 -16.33 -11.05
C GLU A 413 18.27 -15.46 -9.97
N ILE A 414 17.03 -15.01 -10.18
CA ILE A 414 16.27 -14.20 -9.21
C ILE A 414 15.04 -14.98 -8.82
N ASP A 415 14.96 -15.33 -7.55
CA ASP A 415 13.77 -15.92 -6.94
C ASP A 415 13.00 -14.82 -6.20
N LEU A 416 11.69 -14.72 -6.45
CA LEU A 416 10.80 -13.72 -5.88
C LEU A 416 9.76 -14.40 -4.99
N ASP A 417 9.71 -13.99 -3.73
CA ASP A 417 8.62 -14.29 -2.80
C ASP A 417 7.84 -13.00 -2.56
N LEU A 418 6.68 -12.86 -3.21
CA LEU A 418 5.89 -11.63 -3.24
C LEU A 418 4.53 -11.81 -2.56
N ASP A 419 4.11 -10.77 -1.85
CA ASP A 419 2.76 -10.67 -1.28
C ASP A 419 1.68 -10.82 -2.36
N GLU A 420 0.59 -11.51 -2.04
CA GLU A 420 -0.57 -11.73 -2.91
C GLU A 420 -1.13 -10.42 -3.50
N LEU A 421 -1.00 -9.31 -2.78
CA LEU A 421 -1.37 -7.97 -3.24
C LEU A 421 -0.66 -7.58 -4.54
N VAL A 422 0.62 -7.95 -4.67
CA VAL A 422 1.46 -7.65 -5.84
C VAL A 422 1.22 -8.65 -6.94
N ALA A 423 1.15 -9.94 -6.59
CA ALA A 423 0.89 -11.03 -7.54
C ALA A 423 -0.45 -10.82 -8.28
N ARG A 424 -1.51 -10.42 -7.59
CA ARG A 424 -2.82 -10.09 -8.20
C ARG A 424 -2.77 -8.92 -9.19
N ARG A 425 -1.77 -8.04 -9.10
CA ARG A 425 -1.59 -6.88 -10.01
C ARG A 425 -0.72 -7.18 -11.21
N GLY A 426 -0.11 -8.37 -11.27
CA GLY A 426 0.83 -8.74 -12.32
C GLY A 426 2.10 -7.87 -12.33
N TRP A 427 2.57 -7.46 -11.15
CA TRP A 427 3.78 -6.63 -11.00
C TRP A 427 5.07 -7.42 -10.82
N ASP A 428 5.00 -8.77 -10.86
CA ASP A 428 6.15 -9.66 -10.69
C ASP A 428 7.34 -9.24 -11.56
N ASP A 429 7.08 -8.90 -12.82
CA ASP A 429 8.12 -8.49 -13.76
C ASP A 429 8.72 -7.12 -13.41
N VAL A 430 7.90 -6.17 -12.92
CA VAL A 430 8.38 -4.86 -12.48
C VAL A 430 9.31 -5.03 -11.28
N VAL A 431 8.90 -5.87 -10.32
CA VAL A 431 9.70 -6.19 -9.13
C VAL A 431 10.99 -6.87 -9.55
N TRP A 432 10.92 -7.87 -10.43
CA TRP A 432 12.06 -8.59 -10.93
C TRP A 432 13.12 -7.65 -11.53
N TRP A 433 12.71 -6.74 -12.42
CA TRP A 433 13.61 -5.76 -13.04
C TRP A 433 14.22 -4.79 -12.03
N ARG A 434 13.46 -4.39 -11.01
CA ARG A 434 13.97 -3.52 -9.94
C ARG A 434 14.99 -4.24 -9.07
N VAL A 435 14.78 -5.52 -8.77
CA VAL A 435 15.73 -6.38 -8.06
C VAL A 435 17.04 -6.54 -8.87
N ALA A 436 16.93 -6.89 -10.15
CA ALA A 436 18.09 -7.01 -11.03
C ALA A 436 18.91 -5.70 -11.12
N SER A 437 18.21 -4.56 -11.20
CA SER A 437 18.85 -3.23 -11.22
C SER A 437 19.49 -2.87 -9.89
N ALA A 438 18.89 -3.24 -8.76
CA ALA A 438 19.44 -3.01 -7.41
C ALA A 438 20.70 -3.87 -7.18
N TYR A 439 20.65 -5.13 -7.57
CA TYR A 439 21.79 -6.04 -7.49
C TYR A 439 23.03 -5.50 -8.24
N ARG A 440 22.85 -5.01 -9.47
CA ARG A 440 23.94 -4.38 -10.23
C ARG A 440 24.52 -3.17 -9.52
N ARG A 441 23.70 -2.30 -8.94
CA ARG A 441 24.19 -1.11 -8.20
C ARG A 441 24.98 -1.50 -6.95
N SER A 442 24.55 -2.51 -6.22
CA SER A 442 25.26 -2.98 -5.01
C SER A 442 26.62 -3.58 -5.35
N ARG A 443 26.75 -4.31 -6.45
CA ARG A 443 28.05 -4.83 -6.91
C ARG A 443 29.03 -3.73 -7.30
N VAL A 444 28.57 -2.67 -7.93
CA VAL A 444 29.40 -1.50 -8.29
C VAL A 444 29.90 -0.77 -7.04
N ALA A 445 29.04 -0.63 -6.01
CA ALA A 445 29.40 0.02 -4.74
C ALA A 445 30.40 -0.78 -3.91
N LEU A 446 30.39 -2.11 -3.98
CA LEU A 446 31.31 -2.99 -3.23
C LEU A 446 32.72 -3.13 -3.83
N GLY A 447 33.05 -2.38 -4.88
CA GLY A 447 34.41 -2.24 -5.38
C GLY A 447 35.00 -3.50 -6.01
N SER A 448 34.21 -4.46 -6.45
CA SER A 448 34.68 -5.56 -7.27
C SER A 448 35.16 -5.02 -8.62
N ARG A 449 36.49 -5.18 -8.90
CA ARG A 449 37.18 -4.67 -10.09
C ARG A 449 36.76 -5.37 -11.41
N SER A 450 35.66 -6.07 -11.48
CA SER A 450 35.12 -6.49 -12.76
C SER A 450 34.10 -5.44 -13.17
N SER A 451 34.48 -4.58 -14.09
CA SER A 451 33.62 -3.68 -14.83
C SER A 451 32.69 -4.50 -15.75
N VAL A 452 31.88 -5.37 -15.18
CA VAL A 452 30.88 -6.12 -15.94
C VAL A 452 29.68 -5.19 -16.09
N ARG A 453 29.70 -4.40 -17.16
CA ARG A 453 28.54 -3.75 -17.76
C ARG A 453 27.74 -4.75 -18.58
N ALA A 454 27.71 -6.03 -18.17
CA ALA A 454 26.98 -7.05 -18.90
C ALA A 454 25.50 -6.68 -18.97
N PRO A 455 24.88 -6.77 -20.13
CA PRO A 455 23.46 -6.54 -20.30
C PRO A 455 22.66 -7.58 -19.51
N ILE A 456 21.42 -7.22 -19.11
CA ILE A 456 20.51 -8.14 -18.42
C ILE A 456 19.88 -9.01 -19.48
N VAL A 457 20.15 -10.32 -19.45
CA VAL A 457 19.57 -11.31 -20.38
C VAL A 457 18.53 -12.14 -19.64
N LEU A 458 17.34 -12.27 -20.21
CA LEU A 458 16.23 -12.99 -19.64
C LEU A 458 15.58 -13.93 -20.63
N GLU A 459 15.16 -15.10 -20.17
CA GLU A 459 14.37 -16.05 -20.95
C GLU A 459 12.99 -16.20 -20.34
N GLY A 460 11.93 -15.90 -21.12
CA GLY A 460 10.55 -16.14 -20.73
C GLY A 460 10.23 -17.63 -20.68
N ARG A 461 9.38 -18.04 -19.73
CA ARG A 461 8.77 -19.41 -19.77
C ARG A 461 7.91 -19.48 -21.03
N ARG A 462 8.10 -20.55 -21.84
CA ARG A 462 7.36 -20.77 -23.08
C ARG A 462 5.86 -20.68 -22.85
N ALA A 463 5.21 -19.66 -23.39
CA ALA A 463 3.78 -19.65 -23.64
C ALA A 463 3.49 -20.49 -24.90
N GLU A 464 2.34 -21.14 -24.94
CA GLU A 464 1.93 -21.97 -26.08
C GLU A 464 1.81 -21.13 -27.37
N ALA A 465 2.41 -21.63 -28.45
CA ALA A 465 2.16 -21.28 -29.85
C ALA A 465 2.57 -19.89 -30.40
N GLY A 466 3.74 -19.34 -30.01
CA GLY A 466 4.36 -18.22 -30.71
C GLY A 466 5.85 -18.46 -30.97
N ARG A 467 6.42 -17.84 -32.05
CA ARG A 467 7.87 -17.90 -32.27
C ARG A 467 8.57 -16.98 -31.24
N SER A 468 9.38 -17.56 -30.36
CA SER A 468 10.20 -16.78 -29.42
C SER A 468 11.18 -15.89 -30.19
N ARG A 469 11.26 -14.59 -29.80
CA ARG A 469 12.17 -13.60 -30.39
C ARG A 469 13.24 -13.21 -29.38
N ARG A 470 14.42 -12.84 -29.87
CA ARG A 470 15.47 -12.16 -29.10
C ARG A 470 15.29 -10.65 -29.29
N ILE A 471 14.96 -9.94 -28.25
CA ILE A 471 14.65 -8.51 -28.26
C ILE A 471 15.71 -7.77 -27.46
N GLY A 472 16.45 -6.89 -28.12
CA GLY A 472 17.38 -5.96 -27.48
C GLY A 472 16.68 -4.62 -27.19
N VAL A 473 17.00 -3.99 -26.08
CA VAL A 473 16.58 -2.62 -25.76
C VAL A 473 17.78 -1.82 -25.28
N VAL A 474 17.96 -0.64 -25.85
CA VAL A 474 19.03 0.29 -25.46
C VAL A 474 18.41 1.63 -25.08
N SER A 475 18.80 2.15 -23.92
CA SER A 475 18.41 3.48 -23.43
C SER A 475 19.57 4.13 -22.70
N ASP A 476 19.67 5.47 -22.67
CA ASP A 476 20.69 6.11 -21.84
C ASP A 476 20.47 5.81 -20.35
N ALA A 477 21.54 5.60 -19.55
CA ALA A 477 21.44 5.22 -18.14
C ALA A 477 20.62 6.20 -17.28
N GLY A 478 20.63 7.49 -17.61
CA GLY A 478 19.86 8.54 -16.96
C GLY A 478 18.56 8.91 -17.68
N SER A 479 18.09 8.06 -18.60
CA SER A 479 16.90 8.40 -19.41
C SER A 479 15.61 8.36 -18.59
N TRP A 480 14.74 9.32 -18.88
CA TRP A 480 13.41 9.43 -18.26
C TRP A 480 12.52 8.21 -18.50
N ILE A 481 12.74 7.47 -19.60
CA ILE A 481 11.92 6.31 -19.98
C ILE A 481 12.22 5.07 -19.10
N ASN A 482 13.41 5.00 -18.50
CA ASN A 482 13.87 3.81 -17.77
C ASN A 482 12.93 3.36 -16.66
N ARG A 483 12.16 4.28 -16.09
CA ARG A 483 11.19 3.95 -15.04
C ARG A 483 9.98 3.15 -15.56
N TRP A 484 9.67 3.22 -16.88
CA TRP A 484 8.56 2.49 -17.49
C TRP A 484 9.00 1.25 -18.28
N LEU A 485 10.26 1.18 -18.72
CA LEU A 485 10.76 0.03 -19.48
C LEU A 485 10.50 -1.33 -18.83
N PRO A 486 10.58 -1.50 -17.49
CA PRO A 486 10.25 -2.79 -16.86
C PRO A 486 8.88 -3.35 -17.24
N GLU A 487 7.86 -2.51 -17.44
CA GLU A 487 6.53 -2.93 -17.85
C GLU A 487 6.53 -3.51 -19.27
N LEU A 488 7.19 -2.85 -20.22
CA LEU A 488 7.32 -3.32 -21.60
C LEU A 488 8.11 -4.64 -21.68
N LEU A 489 9.26 -4.68 -21.00
CA LEU A 489 10.16 -5.83 -21.02
C LEU A 489 9.52 -7.05 -20.37
N GLY A 490 8.82 -6.84 -19.24
CA GLY A 490 8.07 -7.87 -18.56
C GLY A 490 6.94 -8.43 -19.42
N SER A 491 6.24 -7.58 -20.17
CA SER A 491 5.18 -8.04 -21.07
C SER A 491 5.70 -8.96 -22.18
N TRP A 492 6.86 -8.67 -22.76
CA TRP A 492 7.51 -9.53 -23.76
C TRP A 492 8.01 -10.86 -23.18
N LEU A 493 8.52 -10.84 -21.94
CA LEU A 493 8.91 -12.05 -21.24
C LEU A 493 7.73 -12.99 -20.99
N ARG A 494 6.57 -12.44 -20.55
CA ARG A 494 5.33 -13.22 -20.40
C ARG A 494 4.88 -13.87 -21.72
N SER A 495 5.12 -13.20 -22.82
CA SER A 495 4.82 -13.72 -24.16
C SER A 495 5.89 -14.70 -24.68
N GLY A 496 6.87 -15.06 -23.86
CA GLY A 496 7.87 -16.09 -24.16
C GLY A 496 9.04 -15.62 -25.02
N HIS A 497 9.25 -14.30 -25.12
CA HIS A 497 10.43 -13.75 -25.78
C HIS A 497 11.64 -13.73 -24.84
N ARG A 498 12.84 -13.70 -25.42
CA ARG A 498 14.09 -13.42 -24.72
C ARG A 498 14.39 -11.93 -24.83
N VAL A 499 14.61 -11.25 -23.71
CA VAL A 499 14.79 -9.81 -23.67
C VAL A 499 16.13 -9.45 -23.05
N GLU A 500 16.84 -8.51 -23.66
CA GLU A 500 18.08 -7.96 -23.16
C GLU A 500 17.98 -6.43 -23.09
N TRP A 501 18.33 -5.82 -21.96
CA TRP A 501 18.32 -4.37 -21.78
C TRP A 501 19.66 -3.85 -21.29
N GLY A 502 20.22 -2.89 -22.01
CA GLY A 502 21.49 -2.25 -21.71
C GLY A 502 21.50 -0.73 -21.89
N HIS A 503 22.60 -0.12 -21.52
CA HIS A 503 22.84 1.32 -21.65
C HIS A 503 23.93 1.66 -22.67
N ASP A 504 24.53 0.65 -23.27
CA ASP A 504 25.47 0.78 -24.39
C ASP A 504 25.14 -0.26 -25.46
N ALA A 505 24.87 0.21 -26.66
CA ALA A 505 24.46 -0.64 -27.78
C ALA A 505 25.53 -1.71 -28.14
N SER A 506 26.80 -1.43 -27.89
CA SER A 506 27.90 -2.36 -28.21
C SER A 506 27.97 -3.56 -27.28
N GLU A 507 27.31 -3.49 -26.10
CA GLU A 507 27.35 -4.52 -25.08
C GLU A 507 26.23 -5.56 -25.23
N LEU A 508 25.18 -5.29 -26.04
CA LEU A 508 24.07 -6.24 -26.26
C LEU A 508 24.50 -7.40 -27.17
N ALA A 509 23.91 -8.58 -26.93
CA ALA A 509 24.05 -9.72 -27.83
C ALA A 509 23.28 -9.52 -29.14
N ASP A 510 23.55 -10.39 -30.14
CA ASP A 510 22.81 -10.36 -31.39
C ASP A 510 21.32 -10.65 -31.17
N ALA A 511 20.45 -9.81 -31.72
CA ALA A 511 19.00 -9.88 -31.51
C ALA A 511 18.22 -9.94 -32.84
N ASP A 512 16.99 -10.46 -32.79
CA ASP A 512 16.09 -10.42 -33.93
C ASP A 512 15.61 -8.98 -34.18
N VAL A 513 15.46 -8.21 -33.11
CA VAL A 513 15.15 -6.76 -33.14
C VAL A 513 15.82 -6.06 -31.97
N CYS A 514 16.37 -4.87 -32.20
CA CYS A 514 16.92 -3.98 -31.17
C CYS A 514 16.20 -2.63 -31.20
N PHE A 515 15.64 -2.22 -30.05
CA PHE A 515 14.97 -0.94 -29.87
C PHE A 515 15.89 0.08 -29.19
N TYR A 516 16.05 1.25 -29.81
CA TYR A 516 16.80 2.39 -29.25
C TYR A 516 15.80 3.41 -28.68
N LEU A 517 15.52 3.33 -27.37
CA LEU A 517 14.47 4.10 -26.72
C LEU A 517 15.06 5.24 -25.88
N SER A 518 14.87 6.48 -26.35
CA SER A 518 15.49 7.65 -25.71
C SER A 518 17.02 7.49 -25.52
N TYR A 519 17.66 6.99 -26.55
CA TYR A 519 19.10 6.79 -26.63
C TYR A 519 19.74 7.91 -27.46
N GLY A 520 20.64 8.67 -26.82
CA GLY A 520 21.20 9.91 -27.38
C GLY A 520 22.55 9.76 -28.08
N ARG A 521 22.96 8.53 -28.41
CA ARG A 521 24.25 8.27 -29.10
C ARG A 521 24.01 7.71 -30.47
N ILE A 522 24.90 8.04 -31.39
CA ILE A 522 24.90 7.43 -32.72
C ILE A 522 25.43 5.99 -32.59
N VAL A 523 24.68 5.04 -33.11
CA VAL A 523 25.07 3.62 -33.13
C VAL A 523 25.92 3.36 -34.38
N ARG A 524 27.04 2.67 -34.21
CA ARG A 524 27.95 2.37 -35.32
C ARG A 524 27.39 1.29 -36.23
N PRO A 525 27.71 1.31 -37.51
CA PRO A 525 27.24 0.29 -38.48
C PRO A 525 27.57 -1.15 -38.07
N GLU A 526 28.72 -1.36 -37.42
CA GLU A 526 29.13 -2.70 -36.98
C GLU A 526 28.20 -3.25 -35.88
N VAL A 527 27.59 -2.37 -35.06
CA VAL A 527 26.62 -2.74 -34.04
C VAL A 527 25.25 -2.96 -34.67
N LEU A 528 24.82 -2.07 -35.56
CA LEU A 528 23.54 -2.22 -36.26
C LEU A 528 23.48 -3.54 -37.05
N SER A 529 24.58 -3.96 -37.70
CA SER A 529 24.64 -5.20 -38.47
C SER A 529 24.48 -6.49 -37.63
N ARG A 530 24.51 -6.40 -36.32
CA ARG A 530 24.32 -7.55 -35.38
C ARG A 530 22.86 -7.93 -35.17
N HIS A 531 21.95 -7.02 -35.48
CA HIS A 531 20.53 -7.23 -35.22
C HIS A 531 19.76 -7.34 -36.54
N GLY A 532 18.67 -8.12 -36.51
CA GLY A 532 17.82 -8.28 -37.70
C GLY A 532 17.11 -6.97 -38.08
N HIS A 533 16.64 -6.23 -37.09
CA HIS A 533 16.09 -4.87 -37.20
C HIS A 533 16.59 -3.97 -36.09
N ASN A 534 16.74 -2.70 -36.40
CA ASN A 534 17.23 -1.66 -35.46
C ASN A 534 16.21 -0.53 -35.41
N LEU A 535 15.37 -0.53 -34.41
CA LEU A 535 14.18 0.30 -34.38
C LEU A 535 14.32 1.49 -33.43
N VAL A 536 13.91 2.65 -33.92
CA VAL A 536 13.83 3.91 -33.16
C VAL A 536 12.38 4.34 -33.09
N VAL A 537 11.93 4.81 -31.94
CA VAL A 537 10.63 5.46 -31.78
C VAL A 537 10.85 6.95 -31.57
N HIS A 538 10.39 7.76 -32.52
CA HIS A 538 10.63 9.20 -32.59
C HIS A 538 9.32 9.98 -32.62
N ALA A 539 9.13 10.94 -31.68
CA ALA A 539 7.85 11.64 -31.52
C ALA A 539 7.70 12.83 -32.46
N SER A 540 7.81 12.60 -33.77
CA SER A 540 7.56 13.58 -34.78
C SER A 540 7.04 12.95 -36.10
N ASP A 541 6.43 13.76 -36.95
CA ASP A 541 5.97 13.42 -38.31
C ASP A 541 7.15 13.55 -39.30
N LEU A 542 8.02 12.54 -39.30
CA LEU A 542 9.23 12.50 -40.13
C LEU A 542 8.91 12.63 -41.62
N PRO A 543 9.74 13.39 -42.39
CA PRO A 543 11.08 13.90 -42.04
C PRO A 543 11.10 15.22 -41.24
N ARG A 544 9.97 15.77 -40.85
CA ARG A 544 9.93 16.95 -39.98
C ARG A 544 10.31 16.59 -38.55
N GLY A 545 11.07 17.45 -37.90
CA GLY A 545 11.39 17.29 -36.49
C GLY A 545 12.41 16.21 -36.18
N ARG A 546 13.36 15.92 -37.07
CA ARG A 546 14.54 15.09 -36.76
C ARG A 546 15.36 15.72 -35.63
N GLY A 547 16.02 14.94 -34.81
CA GLY A 547 16.96 15.37 -33.77
C GLY A 547 16.41 15.25 -32.36
N TRP A 548 16.56 16.29 -31.53
CA TRP A 548 16.42 16.18 -30.07
C TRP A 548 15.06 16.56 -29.52
N SER A 549 14.52 15.71 -28.63
CA SER A 549 13.33 16.01 -27.82
C SER A 549 12.11 16.49 -28.62
N PRO A 550 11.71 15.80 -29.70
CA PRO A 550 10.66 16.29 -30.59
C PRO A 550 9.33 16.57 -29.88
N MET A 551 8.89 15.68 -28.98
CA MET A 551 7.68 15.88 -28.18
C MET A 551 7.66 17.22 -27.44
N THR A 552 8.79 17.61 -26.85
CA THR A 552 8.93 18.90 -26.16
C THR A 552 8.78 20.08 -27.09
N TRP A 553 9.34 19.98 -28.32
CA TRP A 553 9.25 21.05 -29.28
C TRP A 553 7.84 21.17 -29.88
N SER A 554 7.13 20.06 -30.08
CA SER A 554 5.72 20.07 -30.49
C SER A 554 4.84 20.76 -29.46
N ILE A 555 5.03 20.47 -28.17
CA ILE A 555 4.30 21.16 -27.09
C ILE A 555 4.62 22.66 -27.09
N LEU A 556 5.89 23.06 -27.22
CA LEU A 556 6.31 24.46 -27.29
C LEU A 556 5.78 25.19 -28.54
N ALA A 557 5.49 24.44 -29.60
CA ALA A 557 4.84 24.97 -30.81
C ALA A 557 3.31 25.08 -30.68
N GLY A 558 2.74 24.60 -29.54
CA GLY A 558 1.29 24.63 -29.29
C GLY A 558 0.51 23.53 -30.04
N GLU A 559 1.18 22.47 -30.47
CA GLU A 559 0.53 21.35 -31.14
C GLU A 559 -0.33 20.55 -30.16
N SER A 560 -1.59 20.25 -30.56
CA SER A 560 -2.52 19.42 -29.78
C SER A 560 -2.49 17.95 -30.20
N ILE A 561 -1.88 17.63 -31.33
CA ILE A 561 -1.70 16.27 -31.82
C ILE A 561 -0.23 16.09 -32.21
N VAL A 562 0.44 15.13 -31.61
CA VAL A 562 1.84 14.83 -31.89
C VAL A 562 1.95 13.45 -32.53
N THR A 563 2.52 13.38 -33.73
CA THR A 563 2.79 12.11 -34.41
C THR A 563 4.00 11.44 -33.77
N VAL A 564 3.93 10.14 -33.61
CA VAL A 564 5.04 9.28 -33.16
C VAL A 564 5.31 8.27 -34.26
N SER A 565 6.54 8.24 -34.74
CA SER A 565 6.99 7.37 -35.84
C SER A 565 7.89 6.26 -35.30
N LEU A 566 7.63 5.03 -35.74
CA LEU A 566 8.53 3.88 -35.64
C LEU A 566 9.32 3.75 -36.90
N LEU A 567 10.64 3.76 -36.83
CA LEU A 567 11.51 3.74 -38.02
C LEU A 567 12.73 2.85 -37.83
N GLU A 568 13.33 2.41 -38.94
CA GLU A 568 14.64 1.77 -38.93
C GLU A 568 15.75 2.79 -38.62
N ALA A 569 16.72 2.43 -37.81
CA ALA A 569 17.93 3.23 -37.63
C ALA A 569 18.78 3.21 -38.91
N ALA A 570 19.23 4.37 -39.32
CA ALA A 570 20.05 4.55 -40.52
C ALA A 570 21.33 5.33 -40.19
N ASP A 571 22.25 5.42 -41.14
CA ASP A 571 23.49 6.17 -40.98
C ASP A 571 23.25 7.65 -40.68
N ASP A 572 22.23 8.25 -41.31
CA ASP A 572 21.78 9.59 -40.98
C ASP A 572 20.72 9.57 -39.84
N VAL A 573 20.80 10.53 -38.94
CA VAL A 573 19.91 10.62 -37.75
C VAL A 573 18.44 10.74 -38.20
N ASP A 574 17.60 9.85 -37.68
CA ASP A 574 16.15 9.79 -37.89
C ASP A 574 15.74 9.77 -39.36
N ALA A 575 16.58 9.17 -40.27
CA ALA A 575 16.41 9.20 -41.69
C ALA A 575 15.89 7.87 -42.30
N GLY A 576 15.80 6.81 -41.51
CA GLY A 576 15.40 5.50 -41.97
C GLY A 576 13.93 5.39 -42.43
N GLU A 577 13.57 4.25 -42.95
CA GLU A 577 12.19 3.96 -43.39
C GLU A 577 11.25 3.91 -42.19
N ILE A 578 10.04 4.42 -42.39
CA ILE A 578 8.99 4.44 -41.38
C ILE A 578 8.12 3.19 -41.56
N TYR A 579 7.94 2.43 -40.46
CA TYR A 579 7.11 1.23 -40.43
C TYR A 579 5.68 1.51 -39.97
N ALA A 580 5.52 2.30 -38.91
CA ALA A 580 4.22 2.64 -38.35
C ALA A 580 4.22 4.05 -37.74
N GLN A 581 3.06 4.66 -37.67
CA GLN A 581 2.84 5.93 -37.01
C GLN A 581 1.58 5.87 -36.14
N ARG A 582 1.63 6.59 -34.99
CA ARG A 582 0.51 6.79 -34.06
C ARG A 582 0.46 8.25 -33.65
N HIS A 583 -0.61 8.64 -32.99
CA HIS A 583 -0.80 10.01 -32.55
C HIS A 583 -0.99 10.07 -31.04
N ILE A 584 -0.49 11.14 -30.44
CA ILE A 584 -0.73 11.51 -29.05
C ILE A 584 -1.61 12.76 -29.05
N ASP A 585 -2.80 12.67 -28.50
CA ASP A 585 -3.66 13.82 -28.28
C ASP A 585 -3.29 14.52 -26.98
N LEU A 586 -3.18 15.84 -27.03
CA LEU A 586 -2.88 16.71 -25.89
C LEU A 586 -4.02 17.71 -25.67
N ASP A 587 -4.50 17.79 -24.44
CA ASP A 587 -5.57 18.71 -24.04
C ASP A 587 -5.05 20.14 -23.75
N GLY A 588 -3.73 20.32 -23.68
CA GLY A 588 -3.06 21.62 -23.52
C GLY A 588 -2.79 22.01 -22.06
N HIS A 589 -3.11 21.15 -21.09
CA HIS A 589 -2.85 21.39 -19.67
C HIS A 589 -1.84 20.44 -19.05
N GLU A 590 -1.48 19.36 -19.75
CA GLU A 590 -0.62 18.30 -19.22
C GLU A 590 0.78 18.82 -18.89
N LEU A 591 1.25 18.52 -17.69
CA LEU A 591 2.64 18.72 -17.28
C LEU A 591 3.52 17.54 -17.68
N ALA A 592 4.83 17.67 -17.47
CA ALA A 592 5.83 16.73 -17.96
C ALA A 592 5.54 15.24 -17.67
N ASP A 593 5.10 14.92 -16.47
CA ASP A 593 4.79 13.53 -16.10
C ASP A 593 3.53 12.99 -16.80
N GLN A 594 2.56 13.84 -17.08
CA GLN A 594 1.31 13.44 -17.71
C GLN A 594 1.50 13.18 -19.20
N TRP A 595 2.10 14.11 -19.94
CA TRP A 595 2.33 13.88 -21.37
C TRP A 595 3.39 12.80 -21.63
N ARG A 596 4.41 12.63 -20.76
CA ARG A 596 5.34 11.49 -20.83
C ARG A 596 4.62 10.15 -20.68
N ARG A 597 3.65 10.05 -19.81
CA ARG A 597 2.83 8.83 -19.65
C ARG A 597 2.06 8.51 -20.91
N ARG A 598 1.44 9.51 -21.56
CA ARG A 598 0.77 9.31 -22.87
C ARG A 598 1.77 8.89 -23.95
N GLN A 599 2.94 9.52 -23.98
CA GLN A 599 4.01 9.17 -24.93
C GLN A 599 4.50 7.73 -24.74
N VAL A 600 4.67 7.28 -23.51
CA VAL A 600 5.06 5.89 -23.19
C VAL A 600 4.03 4.89 -23.67
N GLY A 601 2.74 5.16 -23.46
CA GLY A 601 1.67 4.26 -23.95
C GLY A 601 1.75 4.04 -25.46
N VAL A 602 1.88 5.11 -26.23
CA VAL A 602 2.01 5.05 -27.69
C VAL A 602 3.34 4.39 -28.13
N LEU A 603 4.42 4.69 -27.42
CA LEU A 603 5.73 4.08 -27.68
C LEU A 603 5.67 2.56 -27.47
N PHE A 604 5.06 2.10 -26.38
CA PHE A 604 4.91 0.68 -26.09
C PHE A 604 4.02 -0.02 -27.12
N GLU A 605 2.92 0.63 -27.54
CA GLU A 605 2.06 0.12 -28.62
C GLU A 605 2.86 -0.11 -29.91
N LEU A 606 3.69 0.86 -30.31
CA LEU A 606 4.54 0.74 -31.50
C LEU A 606 5.61 -0.35 -31.37
N CYS A 607 6.21 -0.48 -30.17
CA CYS A 607 7.18 -1.54 -29.90
C CYS A 607 6.54 -2.93 -29.95
N TRP A 608 5.35 -3.10 -29.37
CA TRP A 608 4.58 -4.34 -29.45
C TRP A 608 4.19 -4.66 -30.89
N TRP A 609 3.64 -3.68 -31.61
CA TRP A 609 3.27 -3.83 -33.00
C TRP A 609 4.47 -4.32 -33.86
N ALA A 610 5.67 -3.77 -33.62
CA ALA A 610 6.87 -4.18 -34.34
C ALA A 610 7.27 -5.65 -34.05
N VAL A 611 7.17 -6.10 -32.79
CA VAL A 611 7.48 -7.48 -32.43
C VAL A 611 6.48 -8.47 -33.04
N GLU A 612 5.21 -8.12 -33.10
CA GLU A 612 4.15 -8.92 -33.70
C GLU A 612 4.31 -9.03 -35.24
N HIS A 613 4.76 -7.96 -35.91
CA HIS A 613 4.93 -7.89 -37.36
C HIS A 613 6.38 -8.09 -37.83
N LEU A 614 7.24 -8.66 -36.97
CA LEU A 614 8.68 -8.75 -37.25
C LEU A 614 8.99 -9.56 -38.53
N ASP A 615 8.15 -10.55 -38.89
CA ASP A 615 8.36 -11.40 -40.08
C ASP A 615 7.96 -10.69 -41.38
N ASP A 616 7.06 -9.71 -41.32
CA ASP A 616 6.54 -8.94 -42.46
C ASP A 616 6.83 -7.42 -42.36
N LEU A 617 7.68 -7.03 -41.40
CA LEU A 617 7.97 -5.62 -41.10
C LEU A 617 8.40 -4.84 -42.33
N GLY A 618 9.19 -5.45 -43.23
CA GLY A 618 9.63 -4.84 -44.49
C GLY A 618 8.48 -4.49 -45.44
N GLU A 619 7.33 -5.17 -45.38
CA GLU A 619 6.16 -4.84 -46.24
C GLU A 619 5.49 -3.53 -45.80
N HIS A 620 5.71 -3.10 -44.56
CA HIS A 620 5.20 -1.86 -44.00
C HIS A 620 6.14 -0.66 -44.23
N ALA A 621 7.35 -0.89 -44.70
CA ALA A 621 8.36 0.13 -44.90
C ALA A 621 7.92 1.24 -45.88
N ARG A 622 8.06 2.47 -45.43
CA ARG A 622 7.76 3.68 -46.24
C ARG A 622 8.95 4.63 -46.18
N THR A 623 9.45 4.99 -47.37
CA THR A 623 10.49 6.02 -47.48
C THR A 623 9.94 7.37 -47.02
N GLN A 624 10.71 8.12 -46.24
CA GLN A 624 10.36 9.47 -45.82
C GLN A 624 10.28 10.39 -47.07
N SER A 625 9.28 11.29 -47.12
CA SER A 625 9.08 12.22 -48.24
C SER A 625 8.86 13.64 -47.71
N GLY A 626 9.46 14.63 -48.38
CA GLY A 626 9.42 16.05 -48.02
C GLY A 626 10.75 16.59 -47.45
N ASP A 627 10.77 17.87 -47.12
CA ASP A 627 11.96 18.54 -46.62
C ASP A 627 12.18 18.29 -45.11
N PRO A 628 13.35 17.79 -44.69
CA PRO A 628 13.62 17.55 -43.28
C PRO A 628 13.78 18.86 -42.49
N THR A 629 13.27 18.89 -41.27
CA THR A 629 13.55 19.94 -40.32
C THR A 629 14.28 19.35 -39.07
N TRP A 630 15.08 20.19 -38.43
CA TRP A 630 15.95 19.73 -37.32
C TRP A 630 15.61 20.44 -36.03
N LEU A 631 15.49 19.66 -34.94
CA LEU A 631 15.21 20.13 -33.60
C LEU A 631 16.51 20.13 -32.77
N PRO A 632 16.88 21.30 -32.22
CA PRO A 632 18.08 21.42 -31.40
C PRO A 632 17.94 20.76 -30.04
N ARG A 633 19.07 20.39 -29.44
CA ARG A 633 19.08 19.88 -28.05
C ARG A 633 18.74 21.01 -27.08
N ARG A 634 17.74 20.78 -26.23
CA ARG A 634 17.42 21.69 -25.14
C ARG A 634 18.50 21.71 -24.06
N ARG A 635 18.68 22.86 -23.44
CA ARG A 635 19.65 23.11 -22.37
C ARG A 635 18.92 23.71 -21.17
N PRO A 636 19.49 23.67 -19.94
CA PRO A 636 18.83 24.25 -18.74
C PRO A 636 18.39 25.69 -18.91
N ARG A 637 19.12 26.51 -19.69
CA ARG A 637 18.77 27.91 -19.98
C ARG A 637 17.46 28.05 -20.77
N ASP A 638 17.06 27.03 -21.50
CA ASP A 638 15.85 27.05 -22.31
C ASP A 638 14.57 26.86 -21.46
N SER A 639 14.71 26.75 -20.14
CA SER A 639 13.63 26.73 -19.15
C SER A 639 13.46 28.07 -18.42
N GLN A 640 14.04 29.16 -18.98
CA GLN A 640 13.92 30.51 -18.41
C GLN A 640 12.56 31.13 -18.69
N LEU A 641 11.91 31.63 -17.63
CA LEU A 641 10.70 32.41 -17.69
C LEU A 641 11.06 33.93 -17.61
N TYR A 642 10.22 34.74 -18.19
CA TYR A 642 10.41 36.19 -18.21
C TYR A 642 9.38 36.89 -17.33
N PRO A 643 9.77 37.56 -16.23
CA PRO A 643 8.85 38.13 -15.24
C PRO A 643 7.89 39.23 -15.78
N ASP A 644 8.22 39.82 -16.92
CA ASP A 644 7.41 40.83 -17.62
C ASP A 644 6.36 40.21 -18.54
N GLN A 645 6.38 38.91 -18.75
CA GLN A 645 5.40 38.17 -19.54
C GLN A 645 4.36 37.49 -18.64
N THR A 646 3.14 37.32 -19.18
CA THR A 646 2.09 36.59 -18.46
C THR A 646 2.39 35.10 -18.38
N ILE A 647 1.91 34.45 -17.32
CA ILE A 647 2.00 32.98 -17.17
C ILE A 647 1.34 32.28 -18.37
N ALA A 648 0.20 32.79 -18.83
CA ALA A 648 -0.52 32.21 -19.97
C ALA A 648 0.32 32.16 -21.27
N LYS A 649 1.16 33.16 -21.53
CA LYS A 649 2.04 33.20 -22.70
C LYS A 649 3.22 32.23 -22.58
N GLN A 650 3.56 31.84 -21.37
CA GLN A 650 4.70 30.98 -21.08
C GLN A 650 4.24 29.60 -20.60
N PHE A 651 2.94 29.28 -20.69
CA PHE A 651 2.38 28.08 -20.12
C PHE A 651 2.92 26.82 -20.79
N ASP A 652 3.10 26.83 -22.13
CA ASP A 652 3.70 25.69 -22.83
C ASP A 652 5.15 25.43 -22.41
N LEU A 653 5.89 26.47 -22.00
CA LEU A 653 7.21 26.29 -21.40
C LEU A 653 7.09 25.63 -20.02
N LEU A 654 6.10 25.98 -19.22
CA LEU A 654 5.84 25.35 -17.92
C LEU A 654 5.40 23.88 -18.07
N ARG A 655 4.69 23.53 -19.14
CA ARG A 655 4.29 22.14 -19.44
C ARG A 655 5.48 21.21 -19.69
N VAL A 656 6.57 21.72 -20.24
CA VAL A 656 7.74 20.94 -20.66
C VAL A 656 8.92 20.97 -19.71
N VAL A 657 8.81 21.71 -18.59
CA VAL A 657 9.86 21.70 -17.57
C VAL A 657 9.76 20.44 -16.71
N ASP A 658 10.90 19.98 -16.26
CA ASP A 658 11.04 18.89 -15.31
C ASP A 658 11.52 19.46 -13.99
N ASN A 659 10.71 19.40 -12.96
CA ASN A 659 11.00 20.00 -11.66
C ASN A 659 12.32 19.53 -11.04
N ALA A 660 12.76 18.29 -11.35
CA ALA A 660 14.00 17.73 -10.85
C ALA A 660 15.22 18.06 -11.74
N SER A 661 15.11 17.76 -13.06
CA SER A 661 16.25 17.79 -13.99
C SER A 661 16.41 19.12 -14.73
N TYR A 662 15.28 19.73 -15.13
CA TYR A 662 15.22 20.96 -15.93
C TYR A 662 14.12 21.92 -15.40
N PRO A 663 14.21 22.38 -14.13
CA PRO A 663 13.18 23.22 -13.53
C PRO A 663 13.06 24.57 -14.25
N ALA A 664 11.86 25.12 -14.26
CA ALA A 664 11.66 26.51 -14.65
C ALA A 664 12.40 27.45 -13.71
N PHE A 665 12.89 28.55 -14.25
CA PHE A 665 13.50 29.59 -13.46
C PHE A 665 13.27 30.98 -14.07
N PHE A 666 13.37 32.01 -13.25
CA PHE A 666 13.41 33.40 -13.72
C PHE A 666 14.45 34.19 -12.97
N GLU A 667 14.86 35.32 -13.56
CA GLU A 667 15.80 36.24 -12.93
C GLU A 667 15.08 37.57 -12.61
N HIS A 668 15.25 38.04 -11.37
CA HIS A 668 14.68 39.27 -10.92
C HIS A 668 15.64 40.00 -9.95
N ARG A 669 15.90 41.28 -10.17
CA ARG A 669 16.79 42.12 -9.35
C ARG A 669 18.17 41.48 -9.10
N GLY A 670 18.74 40.84 -10.12
CA GLY A 670 20.07 40.22 -10.04
C GLY A 670 20.11 38.85 -9.35
N HIS A 671 18.97 38.29 -9.02
CA HIS A 671 18.86 36.95 -8.40
C HIS A 671 18.10 35.97 -9.31
N ARG A 672 18.49 34.69 -9.28
CA ARG A 672 17.79 33.63 -9.96
C ARG A 672 16.87 32.91 -9.00
N TYR A 673 15.62 32.72 -9.40
CA TYR A 673 14.58 32.01 -8.66
C TYR A 673 14.17 30.76 -9.44
N ARG A 674 14.09 29.61 -8.75
CA ARG A 674 13.58 28.36 -9.28
C ARG A 674 12.08 28.29 -9.03
N LEU A 675 11.30 27.84 -10.03
CA LEU A 675 9.87 27.62 -9.94
C LEU A 675 9.56 26.13 -10.07
N THR A 676 8.75 25.63 -9.17
CA THR A 676 8.13 24.31 -9.24
C THR A 676 6.68 24.47 -9.67
N ILE A 677 6.23 23.64 -10.61
CA ILE A 677 4.84 23.61 -11.07
C ILE A 677 4.25 22.24 -10.86
N GLU A 678 3.03 22.22 -10.30
CA GLU A 678 2.25 21.02 -10.06
C GLU A 678 0.81 21.26 -10.49
N LEU A 679 0.12 20.23 -10.98
CA LEU A 679 -1.29 20.26 -11.32
C LEU A 679 -2.11 19.85 -10.11
N GLU A 680 -2.91 20.78 -9.58
CA GLU A 680 -3.77 20.48 -8.42
C GLU A 680 -5.05 19.73 -8.82
N GLY A 681 -5.58 19.97 -10.02
CA GLY A 681 -6.78 19.33 -10.55
C GLY A 681 -7.63 20.29 -11.40
N PRO A 682 -8.74 19.79 -11.98
CA PRO A 682 -9.70 20.66 -12.66
C PRO A 682 -10.44 21.56 -11.67
N VAL A 683 -10.72 22.79 -12.11
CA VAL A 683 -11.45 23.82 -11.32
C VAL A 683 -12.96 23.58 -11.47
#